data_f04c4b15ef181e9fe9e8ac1a82ee8d8c
#
_entry.id   f04c4b15ef181e9fe9e8ac1a82ee8d8c
#
_cell.length_a   1.000
_cell.length_b   1.000
_cell.length_c   1.000
_cell.angle_alpha   90.00
_cell.angle_beta   90.00
_cell.angle_gamma   90.00
#
_symmetry.space_group_name_H-M   'P 1'
#
loop_
_entity.id
_entity.type
_entity.pdbx_description
1 polymer ?
#
loop_
_entity_poly.entity_id
_entity_poly.type
_entity_poly.pdbx_seq_one_letter_code
_entity_poly.pdbx_strand_id
1 'polypeptide(L)'
;MEFPWSDCADEDLATRVGIKQQAVDDALVYSQQLCDKLRSGIHTMRPASVAAFDVMGGKEIGAWTAEMGEYPSPRSPRGSCLPANTWIAELERTNKKLEILIGVTGATGAGKTSLLNSILEYPELLPSSSTEAATATVCRIAWNHDDTAGREFRAEVVFRSKDDVVKELGEVLGAVKERKALKIEKFERETERFEAIDAVTDIISRGVAKVCAVWGLDEAEIEDVDHTVESVLEKNDQIVHLLGTTITDITSADADAFAAEVKPYLDSTPTPDGITAWPLIEQVKLYVKSDILKHGIVLVDLPGLSDMVESRSAVAENYSQNLSITAIVTPAIRAADEKTGVTLMESHQELRMQLDGKYHKDSFCVVVSKIDDMDVDAHCKQSKDAIGDTQLQACTDEIETMSARYDETCQRLRRSERKSASLVRTRAKLRKRISALGAPPFTSNMLGRKDREKWSKAMAQKEKFTKLEKLWAERHKAKRDLANGALQLSRALERLDSQKTHRCIWLRNDYITKRIGSDFARRQKKLARLAEQDKDRYDGSVNVFPVCARAFRDLVKGKKPMAGFPSRPYTGIPQLRQWLGDAVLVSREEHLDAVLRGLQRLHDGITRWSDDSSRGMVAFSRKEVESLLRYSHDKYRSKLGAAFGQSARDLRALNPLKNKAEKLDSCEMTAVQAASRWVYKFPDDVNSADKISWVTYNAILRRNGGPFQGRNGIRCYDFPLALSTPFLHIILEDWVQFFQFEAPKTEGPMVAKASDIWGQYMDEIHAHIRETAPDIVPYFDETATTMELIEVELCDKLQSSIKDLCSGASQIHPLFVDTIRQQLQEPILRALQITGKNHLRHRQAHLCHAIEHRSRNMVATGYQHMEAAYFARVTRLPATYQAIARRAVAQVETQLGLLLNNLQAVRVGGRTALARKTTLQKTVRTLALAWAAQWRTPQLDAAAVGAGPGGIPEGFVWAVSEGEGAVLGGESSGAESDSDSGSGSGSGSGSGSGSDSDGDDGGGGGSGLSGLLKMEGR
;
A
#
# COMPACT_ATOMS: atom_id res chain seq x y z
N MET A 1 6.36 23.16 29.75
CA MET A 1 4.93 23.12 29.45
C MET A 1 4.70 21.95 28.50
N GLU A 2 3.96 20.96 28.95
CA GLU A 2 3.66 19.78 28.15
C GLU A 2 2.56 20.11 27.16
N PHE A 3 2.72 19.70 25.93
CA PHE A 3 1.70 19.83 24.89
C PHE A 3 0.96 18.50 24.76
N PRO A 4 -0.34 18.47 24.42
CA PRO A 4 -1.12 17.24 24.30
C PRO A 4 -0.49 16.20 23.37
N TRP A 5 0.20 16.63 22.34
CA TRP A 5 0.88 15.73 21.40
C TRP A 5 2.21 15.16 21.94
N SER A 6 2.77 15.72 23.03
CA SER A 6 3.91 15.15 23.73
C SER A 6 3.50 14.25 24.91
N ASP A 7 2.24 14.38 25.38
CA ASP A 7 1.71 13.67 26.55
C ASP A 7 0.59 12.67 26.18
N CYS A 8 0.64 12.13 24.98
CA CYS A 8 -0.38 11.18 24.50
C CYS A 8 0.10 9.71 24.49
N ALA A 9 1.12 9.38 25.32
CA ALA A 9 1.73 8.05 25.34
C ALA A 9 0.75 6.93 25.75
N ASP A 10 -0.24 7.23 26.58
CA ASP A 10 -1.25 6.29 27.09
C ASP A 10 -2.38 6.04 26.08
N GLU A 11 -2.47 6.83 25.01
CA GLU A 11 -3.47 6.66 23.97
C GLU A 11 -3.07 5.53 22.99
N ASP A 12 -4.07 4.98 22.30
CA ASP A 12 -3.79 4.04 21.21
C ASP A 12 -3.05 4.71 20.05
N LEU A 13 -2.33 3.93 19.26
CA LEU A 13 -1.44 4.43 18.20
C LEU A 13 -2.17 5.30 17.16
N ALA A 14 -3.39 4.95 16.79
CA ALA A 14 -4.17 5.70 15.80
C ALA A 14 -4.58 7.07 16.34
N THR A 15 -5.02 7.12 17.60
CA THR A 15 -5.35 8.36 18.32
C THR A 15 -4.12 9.26 18.45
N ARG A 16 -2.97 8.71 18.86
CA ARG A 16 -1.70 9.46 18.92
C ARG A 16 -1.33 10.11 17.59
N VAL A 17 -1.38 9.34 16.51
CA VAL A 17 -1.10 9.85 15.16
C VAL A 17 -2.09 10.96 14.77
N GLY A 18 -3.37 10.82 15.11
CA GLY A 18 -4.39 11.85 14.88
C GLY A 18 -4.08 13.16 15.61
N ILE A 19 -3.76 13.09 16.90
CA ILE A 19 -3.39 14.25 17.72
C ILE A 19 -2.14 14.95 17.14
N LYS A 20 -1.10 14.19 16.83
CA LYS A 20 0.15 14.70 16.26
C LYS A 20 -0.04 15.32 14.87
N GLN A 21 -0.86 14.71 14.02
CA GLN A 21 -1.19 15.26 12.70
C GLN A 21 -1.90 16.60 12.82
N GLN A 22 -2.91 16.71 13.69
CA GLN A 22 -3.62 17.97 13.93
C GLN A 22 -2.65 19.05 14.44
N ALA A 23 -1.76 18.70 15.36
CA ALA A 23 -0.76 19.63 15.87
C ALA A 23 0.20 20.15 14.79
N VAL A 24 0.57 19.31 13.81
CA VAL A 24 1.39 19.73 12.65
C VAL A 24 0.61 20.69 11.75
N ASP A 25 -0.63 20.36 11.42
CA ASP A 25 -1.47 21.18 10.53
C ASP A 25 -1.72 22.56 11.15
N ASP A 26 -2.04 22.64 12.44
CA ASP A 26 -2.19 23.88 13.18
C ASP A 26 -0.88 24.69 13.21
N ALA A 27 0.24 24.05 13.47
CA ALA A 27 1.54 24.69 13.51
C ALA A 27 1.93 25.31 12.16
N LEU A 28 1.66 24.65 11.06
CA LEU A 28 1.95 25.15 9.71
C LEU A 28 1.18 26.45 9.42
N VAL A 29 -0.11 26.52 9.81
CA VAL A 29 -0.93 27.72 9.65
C VAL A 29 -0.38 28.89 10.47
N TYR A 30 -0.05 28.67 11.75
CA TYR A 30 0.48 29.73 12.61
C TYR A 30 1.90 30.16 12.22
N SER A 31 2.73 29.26 11.78
CA SER A 31 4.08 29.57 11.32
C SER A 31 4.07 30.49 10.11
N GLN A 32 3.12 30.28 9.18
CA GLN A 32 2.97 31.14 8.02
C GLN A 32 2.52 32.56 8.42
N GLN A 33 1.56 32.69 9.33
CA GLN A 33 1.11 33.99 9.85
C GLN A 33 2.23 34.73 10.57
N LEU A 34 3.05 34.03 11.38
CA LEU A 34 4.23 34.59 12.03
C LEU A 34 5.27 35.08 11.02
N CYS A 35 5.55 34.29 10.00
CA CYS A 35 6.46 34.63 8.92
C CYS A 35 6.07 35.96 8.24
N ASP A 36 4.80 36.11 7.88
CA ASP A 36 4.29 37.32 7.24
C ASP A 36 4.38 38.55 8.16
N LYS A 37 4.14 38.40 9.45
CA LYS A 37 4.30 39.48 10.44
C LYS A 37 5.76 39.86 10.67
N LEU A 38 6.65 38.87 10.77
CA LEU A 38 8.08 39.11 10.90
C LEU A 38 8.65 39.79 9.65
N ARG A 39 8.23 39.38 8.44
CA ARG A 39 8.63 40.02 7.18
C ARG A 39 8.16 41.49 7.12
N SER A 40 6.89 41.74 7.43
CA SER A 40 6.37 43.10 7.45
C SER A 40 7.04 43.98 8.51
N GLY A 41 7.36 43.40 9.67
CA GLY A 41 8.10 44.07 10.74
C GLY A 41 9.54 44.46 10.34
N ILE A 42 10.26 43.59 9.63
CA ILE A 42 11.59 43.90 9.10
C ILE A 42 11.55 45.07 8.11
N HIS A 43 10.58 45.10 7.21
CA HIS A 43 10.43 46.19 6.25
C HIS A 43 10.19 47.54 6.92
N THR A 44 9.46 47.57 8.03
CA THR A 44 9.23 48.78 8.81
C THR A 44 10.39 49.21 9.69
N MET A 45 11.29 48.25 10.05
CA MET A 45 12.45 48.49 10.92
C MET A 45 13.71 48.91 10.18
N ARG A 46 13.76 49.06 8.86
CA ARG A 46 14.96 49.37 8.07
C ARG A 46 15.85 50.38 8.77
N PRO A 47 16.98 50.00 9.38
CA PRO A 47 17.87 50.87 10.09
C PRO A 47 18.85 51.55 9.15
N ALA A 48 19.39 52.67 9.61
CA ALA A 48 20.38 53.45 8.89
C ALA A 48 21.76 52.76 8.77
N SER A 49 22.00 51.66 9.51
CA SER A 49 23.24 50.87 9.40
C SER A 49 23.01 49.38 9.66
N VAL A 50 23.88 48.53 9.07
CA VAL A 50 23.85 47.06 9.24
C VAL A 50 24.09 46.65 10.71
N ALA A 51 24.95 47.41 11.44
CA ALA A 51 25.21 47.13 12.84
C ALA A 51 23.98 47.37 13.74
N ALA A 52 23.17 48.38 13.45
CA ALA A 52 21.92 48.64 14.17
C ALA A 52 20.85 47.59 13.87
N PHE A 53 20.84 47.03 12.65
CA PHE A 53 19.95 45.93 12.26
C PHE A 53 20.28 44.63 13.01
N ASP A 54 21.56 44.30 13.12
CA ASP A 54 22.01 43.10 13.83
C ASP A 54 21.68 43.20 15.34
N VAL A 55 21.82 44.33 15.96
CA VAL A 55 21.49 44.56 17.36
C VAL A 55 19.99 44.50 17.67
N MET A 56 19.16 44.82 16.71
CA MET A 56 17.68 44.74 16.85
C MET A 56 17.10 43.34 16.63
N GLY A 57 17.93 42.35 16.44
CA GLY A 57 17.49 40.97 16.16
C GLY A 57 17.26 40.72 14.69
N GLY A 58 17.82 41.54 13.79
CA GLY A 58 17.65 41.42 12.35
C GLY A 58 18.28 40.12 11.80
N LYS A 59 19.34 39.63 12.40
CA LYS A 59 19.93 38.31 12.05
C LYS A 59 19.04 37.15 12.47
N GLU A 60 18.51 37.25 13.68
CA GLU A 60 17.62 36.22 14.24
C GLU A 60 16.31 36.15 13.46
N ILE A 61 15.67 37.30 13.24
CA ILE A 61 14.47 37.38 12.43
C ILE A 61 14.75 36.93 10.98
N GLY A 62 15.94 37.28 10.46
CA GLY A 62 16.39 36.82 9.15
C GLY A 62 16.62 35.31 9.10
N ALA A 63 17.18 34.73 10.18
CA ALA A 63 17.32 33.28 10.29
C ALA A 63 15.96 32.58 10.37
N TRP A 64 15.06 33.03 11.23
CA TRP A 64 13.70 32.46 11.33
C TRP A 64 12.87 32.67 10.07
N THR A 65 12.96 33.83 9.42
CA THR A 65 12.28 34.05 8.14
C THR A 65 12.93 33.29 6.99
N ALA A 66 14.22 32.98 7.07
CA ALA A 66 14.89 32.06 6.16
C ALA A 66 14.54 30.61 6.49
N GLU A 67 14.34 30.27 7.74
CA GLU A 67 13.79 28.98 8.16
C GLU A 67 12.33 28.83 7.77
N MET A 68 11.51 29.89 7.84
CA MET A 68 10.09 29.91 7.52
C MET A 68 9.76 30.33 6.08
N GLY A 69 10.69 30.91 5.33
CA GLY A 69 10.45 31.40 3.98
C GLY A 69 11.60 32.26 3.43
N GLU A 70 11.77 32.32 2.13
CA GLU A 70 12.86 33.08 1.51
C GLU A 70 12.92 34.55 1.95
N TYR A 71 14.08 34.97 2.41
CA TYR A 71 14.46 36.37 2.50
C TYR A 71 15.69 36.61 1.61
N PRO A 72 15.65 37.55 0.64
CA PRO A 72 16.84 37.91 -0.13
C PRO A 72 17.84 38.59 0.82
N SER A 73 18.96 37.94 1.07
CA SER A 73 20.07 38.56 1.82
C SER A 73 20.49 39.85 1.14
N PRO A 74 20.71 40.97 1.89
CA PRO A 74 21.17 42.23 1.32
C PRO A 74 22.56 42.16 0.68
N ARG A 75 23.25 41.02 0.78
CA ARG A 75 24.59 40.78 0.23
C ARG A 75 24.61 39.81 -0.98
N SER A 76 23.47 39.34 -1.48
CA SER A 76 23.48 38.52 -2.67
C SER A 76 23.76 39.37 -3.91
N PRO A 77 24.79 39.09 -4.73
CA PRO A 77 24.99 39.78 -6.00
C PRO A 77 23.76 39.56 -6.89
N ARG A 78 23.32 40.62 -7.58
CA ARG A 78 22.24 40.52 -8.59
C ARG A 78 22.52 39.39 -9.54
N GLY A 79 21.73 38.30 -9.46
CA GLY A 79 21.76 37.24 -10.47
C GLY A 79 21.71 35.79 -10.02
N SER A 80 21.78 35.45 -8.72
CA SER A 80 21.58 34.07 -8.30
C SER A 80 20.19 33.88 -7.69
N CYS A 81 19.21 33.50 -8.52
CA CYS A 81 17.99 32.83 -8.04
C CYS A 81 18.42 31.47 -7.48
N LEU A 82 18.74 31.40 -6.20
CA LEU A 82 18.75 30.11 -5.50
C LEU A 82 17.30 29.68 -5.33
N PRO A 83 16.98 28.40 -5.63
CA PRO A 83 15.62 27.91 -5.48
C PRO A 83 15.18 28.04 -4.04
N ALA A 84 13.91 28.40 -3.85
CA ALA A 84 13.24 28.55 -2.57
C ALA A 84 13.23 27.24 -1.79
N ASN A 85 14.26 27.00 -0.99
CA ASN A 85 14.30 25.93 0.00
C ASN A 85 14.15 26.58 1.38
N THR A 86 12.92 26.91 1.71
CA THR A 86 12.55 27.37 3.04
C THR A 86 12.35 26.18 3.95
N TRP A 87 12.71 26.27 5.22
CA TRP A 87 12.56 25.16 6.16
C TRP A 87 11.10 24.74 6.33
N ILE A 88 10.14 25.66 6.35
CA ILE A 88 8.71 25.33 6.39
C ILE A 88 8.22 24.73 5.06
N ALA A 89 8.63 25.28 3.92
CA ALA A 89 8.36 24.64 2.65
C ALA A 89 9.04 23.24 2.55
N GLU A 90 10.21 23.08 3.18
CA GLU A 90 10.86 21.78 3.32
C GLU A 90 10.09 20.87 4.30
N LEU A 91 9.57 21.40 5.41
CA LEU A 91 8.71 20.65 6.34
C LEU A 91 7.36 20.30 5.71
N GLU A 92 6.70 21.23 5.03
CA GLU A 92 5.50 20.93 4.27
C GLU A 92 5.79 19.89 3.19
N ARG A 93 6.88 20.08 2.46
CA ARG A 93 7.34 19.13 1.45
C ARG A 93 7.69 17.77 2.08
N THR A 94 8.33 17.75 3.23
CA THR A 94 8.68 16.54 3.97
C THR A 94 7.43 15.89 4.54
N ASN A 95 6.49 16.66 5.09
CA ASN A 95 5.20 16.14 5.54
C ASN A 95 4.36 15.56 4.38
N LYS A 96 4.38 16.21 3.21
CA LYS A 96 3.78 15.73 1.97
C LYS A 96 4.58 14.60 1.30
N LYS A 97 5.86 14.44 1.65
CA LYS A 97 6.78 13.44 1.05
C LYS A 97 6.84 12.11 1.79
N LEU A 98 6.16 11.97 2.91
CA LEU A 98 6.06 10.64 3.51
C LEU A 98 5.29 9.74 2.56
N GLU A 99 6.01 8.84 1.91
CA GLU A 99 5.46 7.88 0.96
C GLU A 99 5.78 6.47 1.44
N ILE A 100 4.73 5.78 1.87
CA ILE A 100 4.81 4.39 2.27
C ILE A 100 4.26 3.57 1.11
N LEU A 101 5.17 2.93 0.37
CA LEU A 101 4.84 2.21 -0.85
C LEU A 101 4.23 0.85 -0.54
N ILE A 102 3.00 0.62 -0.96
CA ILE A 102 2.29 -0.64 -0.85
C ILE A 102 2.10 -1.22 -2.25
N GLY A 103 2.82 -2.28 -2.56
CA GLY A 103 2.74 -2.93 -3.87
C GLY A 103 1.69 -4.02 -3.90
N VAL A 104 0.84 -4.01 -4.92
CA VAL A 104 -0.14 -5.07 -5.19
C VAL A 104 0.37 -5.92 -6.34
N THR A 105 0.64 -7.20 -6.06
CA THR A 105 1.20 -8.15 -7.01
C THR A 105 0.37 -9.43 -7.10
N GLY A 106 0.52 -10.20 -8.15
CA GLY A 106 -0.20 -11.47 -8.36
C GLY A 106 -0.38 -11.76 -9.85
N ALA A 107 -0.85 -12.95 -10.17
CA ALA A 107 -1.02 -13.40 -11.56
C ALA A 107 -2.04 -12.53 -12.32
N THR A 108 -1.91 -12.51 -13.67
CA THR A 108 -2.91 -11.88 -14.53
C THR A 108 -4.27 -12.48 -14.29
N GLY A 109 -5.29 -11.61 -14.24
CA GLY A 109 -6.65 -12.01 -13.91
C GLY A 109 -6.89 -12.35 -12.45
N ALA A 110 -5.91 -12.17 -11.54
CA ALA A 110 -6.12 -12.37 -10.10
C ALA A 110 -7.04 -11.32 -9.46
N GLY A 111 -7.33 -10.21 -10.14
CA GLY A 111 -8.23 -9.16 -9.65
C GLY A 111 -7.52 -8.01 -8.95
N LYS A 112 -6.22 -7.77 -9.21
CA LYS A 112 -5.42 -6.68 -8.62
C LYS A 112 -6.07 -5.31 -8.79
N THR A 113 -6.37 -4.93 -10.03
CA THR A 113 -6.97 -3.64 -10.36
C THR A 113 -8.36 -3.45 -9.74
N SER A 114 -9.19 -4.51 -9.74
CA SER A 114 -10.50 -4.47 -9.07
C SER A 114 -10.38 -4.33 -7.56
N LEU A 115 -9.34 -4.92 -6.96
CA LEU A 115 -9.01 -4.77 -5.55
C LEU A 115 -8.61 -3.32 -5.24
N LEU A 116 -7.70 -2.74 -6.03
CA LEU A 116 -7.27 -1.35 -5.88
C LEU A 116 -8.43 -0.37 -5.97
N ASN A 117 -9.30 -0.51 -6.99
CA ASN A 117 -10.52 0.28 -7.11
C ASN A 117 -11.41 0.17 -5.87
N SER A 118 -11.49 -1.02 -5.26
CA SER A 118 -12.28 -1.24 -4.03
C SER A 118 -11.61 -0.62 -2.80
N ILE A 119 -10.27 -0.70 -2.68
CA ILE A 119 -9.51 -0.07 -1.59
C ILE A 119 -9.63 1.46 -1.67
N LEU A 120 -9.60 2.02 -2.87
CA LEU A 120 -9.74 3.46 -3.11
C LEU A 120 -11.18 3.97 -2.94
N GLU A 121 -12.17 3.08 -2.94
CA GLU A 121 -13.62 3.39 -3.00
C GLU A 121 -14.05 4.11 -4.31
N TYR A 122 -13.24 4.03 -5.34
CA TYR A 122 -13.57 4.48 -6.69
C TYR A 122 -13.79 3.27 -7.60
N PRO A 123 -15.04 2.92 -7.93
CA PRO A 123 -15.37 1.63 -8.56
C PRO A 123 -14.74 1.37 -9.94
N GLU A 124 -14.39 2.42 -10.67
CA GLU A 124 -13.93 2.37 -12.07
C GLU A 124 -12.79 3.34 -12.39
N LEU A 125 -12.05 3.79 -11.37
CA LEU A 125 -10.91 4.71 -11.56
C LEU A 125 -9.81 4.08 -12.43
N LEU A 126 -9.47 2.82 -12.14
CA LEU A 126 -8.52 2.05 -12.94
C LEU A 126 -9.29 1.13 -13.90
N PRO A 127 -8.89 1.04 -15.18
CA PRO A 127 -9.55 0.17 -16.15
C PRO A 127 -9.41 -1.30 -15.74
N SER A 128 -10.52 -1.99 -15.58
CA SER A 128 -10.55 -3.43 -15.30
C SER A 128 -11.13 -4.15 -16.51
N SER A 129 -10.30 -4.84 -17.30
CA SER A 129 -10.78 -5.66 -18.40
C SER A 129 -10.97 -7.11 -17.97
N SER A 130 -11.99 -7.77 -18.53
CA SER A 130 -12.22 -9.20 -18.34
C SER A 130 -11.57 -10.07 -19.43
N THR A 131 -11.11 -9.46 -20.52
CA THR A 131 -10.69 -10.15 -21.75
C THR A 131 -9.20 -10.03 -22.06
N GLU A 132 -8.53 -8.97 -21.60
CA GLU A 132 -7.08 -8.74 -21.81
C GLU A 132 -6.40 -8.35 -20.52
N ALA A 133 -5.07 -8.48 -20.46
CA ALA A 133 -4.26 -8.01 -19.32
C ALA A 133 -4.41 -6.50 -19.18
N ALA A 134 -5.25 -6.05 -18.23
CA ALA A 134 -5.62 -4.65 -18.09
C ALA A 134 -4.47 -3.75 -17.63
N THR A 135 -3.50 -4.30 -16.89
CA THR A 135 -2.39 -3.52 -16.33
C THR A 135 -1.11 -3.83 -17.08
N ALA A 136 -0.85 -3.06 -18.09
CA ALA A 136 0.36 -3.19 -18.89
C ALA A 136 1.50 -2.30 -18.36
N THR A 137 1.21 -1.34 -17.47
CA THR A 137 2.13 -0.29 -17.01
C THR A 137 2.11 -0.22 -15.49
N VAL A 138 3.23 0.15 -14.86
CA VAL A 138 3.24 0.43 -13.41
C VAL A 138 2.37 1.65 -13.15
N CYS A 139 1.35 1.47 -12.30
CA CYS A 139 0.48 2.56 -11.88
C CYS A 139 0.69 2.86 -10.40
N ARG A 140 1.07 4.11 -10.11
CA ARG A 140 1.29 4.62 -8.75
C ARG A 140 0.14 5.55 -8.38
N ILE A 141 -0.48 5.33 -7.21
CA ILE A 141 -1.65 6.08 -6.76
C ILE A 141 -1.34 6.69 -5.40
N ALA A 142 -1.37 8.02 -5.33
CA ALA A 142 -1.02 8.80 -4.14
C ALA A 142 -2.12 9.81 -3.80
N TRP A 143 -2.03 10.39 -2.59
CA TRP A 143 -2.92 11.47 -2.18
C TRP A 143 -2.73 12.71 -3.05
N ASN A 144 -3.84 13.34 -3.45
CA ASN A 144 -3.82 14.62 -4.15
C ASN A 144 -3.75 15.77 -3.15
N HIS A 145 -2.62 16.45 -3.09
CA HIS A 145 -2.41 17.63 -2.25
C HIS A 145 -2.88 18.95 -2.90
N ASP A 146 -3.40 18.90 -4.12
CA ASP A 146 -3.91 20.07 -4.82
C ASP A 146 -5.39 20.29 -4.47
N ASP A 147 -5.71 21.42 -3.82
CA ASP A 147 -7.07 21.78 -3.41
C ASP A 147 -7.71 22.77 -4.39
N THR A 148 -7.09 23.02 -5.54
CA THR A 148 -7.64 23.89 -6.58
C THR A 148 -8.89 23.25 -7.18
N ALA A 149 -10.00 24.00 -7.22
CA ALA A 149 -11.24 23.52 -7.81
C ALA A 149 -11.06 23.09 -9.27
N GLY A 150 -11.60 21.94 -9.64
CA GLY A 150 -11.43 21.32 -10.96
C GLY A 150 -10.20 20.44 -11.10
N ARG A 151 -9.40 20.26 -10.04
CA ARG A 151 -8.20 19.43 -10.02
C ARG A 151 -8.24 18.37 -8.89
N GLU A 152 -9.42 17.90 -8.58
CA GLU A 152 -9.67 16.84 -7.58
C GLU A 152 -8.97 15.54 -7.96
N PHE A 153 -8.84 15.28 -9.27
CA PHE A 153 -8.09 14.17 -9.84
C PHE A 153 -6.98 14.70 -10.73
N ARG A 154 -5.77 14.14 -10.61
CA ARG A 154 -4.61 14.51 -11.42
C ARG A 154 -3.85 13.28 -11.87
N ALA A 155 -3.23 13.35 -13.05
CA ALA A 155 -2.32 12.31 -13.51
C ALA A 155 -1.05 12.90 -14.11
N GLU A 156 0.04 12.15 -13.94
CA GLU A 156 1.32 12.35 -14.61
C GLU A 156 1.64 11.07 -15.38
N VAL A 157 1.90 11.19 -16.66
CA VAL A 157 2.27 10.08 -17.54
C VAL A 157 3.73 10.22 -17.93
N VAL A 158 4.57 9.29 -17.50
CA VAL A 158 6.01 9.28 -17.79
C VAL A 158 6.27 8.34 -18.95
N PHE A 159 6.85 8.86 -20.02
CA PHE A 159 7.22 8.10 -21.21
C PHE A 159 8.62 7.51 -21.06
N ARG A 160 8.80 6.33 -21.64
CA ARG A 160 10.08 5.59 -21.66
C ARG A 160 11.16 6.38 -22.39
N SER A 161 12.41 6.10 -22.02
CA SER A 161 13.56 6.69 -22.71
C SER A 161 13.63 6.24 -24.18
N LYS A 162 14.18 7.08 -25.03
CA LYS A 162 14.39 6.74 -26.45
C LYS A 162 15.29 5.50 -26.58
N ASP A 163 16.32 5.40 -25.75
CA ASP A 163 17.29 4.30 -25.79
C ASP A 163 16.65 2.94 -25.49
N ASP A 164 15.71 2.88 -24.53
CA ASP A 164 14.97 1.65 -24.20
C ASP A 164 14.06 1.19 -25.35
N VAL A 165 13.40 2.15 -26.01
CA VAL A 165 12.54 1.86 -27.16
C VAL A 165 13.35 1.42 -28.38
N VAL A 166 14.47 2.07 -28.65
CA VAL A 166 15.42 1.69 -29.71
C VAL A 166 15.92 0.26 -29.50
N LYS A 167 16.26 -0.09 -28.27
CA LYS A 167 16.72 -1.43 -27.92
C LYS A 167 15.61 -2.48 -28.16
N GLU A 168 14.39 -2.24 -27.70
CA GLU A 168 13.25 -3.15 -27.91
C GLU A 168 12.92 -3.32 -29.41
N LEU A 169 12.89 -2.23 -30.17
CA LEU A 169 12.69 -2.30 -31.64
C LEU A 169 13.78 -3.11 -32.32
N GLY A 170 15.06 -2.91 -31.93
CA GLY A 170 16.19 -3.69 -32.45
C GLY A 170 16.05 -5.19 -32.18
N GLU A 171 15.54 -5.58 -31.02
CA GLU A 171 15.28 -6.99 -30.68
C GLU A 171 14.17 -7.59 -31.55
N VAL A 172 13.06 -6.85 -31.76
CA VAL A 172 11.92 -7.31 -32.58
C VAL A 172 12.34 -7.46 -34.05
N LEU A 173 12.96 -6.43 -34.63
CA LEU A 173 13.43 -6.44 -36.03
C LEU A 173 14.52 -7.49 -36.25
N GLY A 174 15.40 -7.70 -35.25
CA GLY A 174 16.40 -8.78 -35.26
C GLY A 174 15.74 -10.16 -35.28
N ALA A 175 14.67 -10.37 -34.50
CA ALA A 175 13.90 -11.61 -34.49
C ALA A 175 13.20 -11.87 -35.85
N VAL A 176 12.65 -10.84 -36.49
CA VAL A 176 12.04 -10.95 -37.83
C VAL A 176 13.09 -11.39 -38.88
N LYS A 177 14.27 -10.78 -38.88
CA LYS A 177 15.38 -11.16 -39.79
C LYS A 177 15.81 -12.61 -39.55
N GLU A 178 15.87 -13.04 -38.28
CA GLU A 178 16.24 -14.42 -37.97
C GLU A 178 15.16 -15.42 -38.38
N ARG A 179 13.86 -15.08 -38.23
CA ARG A 179 12.77 -15.96 -38.73
C ARG A 179 12.89 -16.14 -40.27
N LYS A 180 13.22 -15.09 -41.00
CA LYS A 180 13.53 -15.17 -42.46
C LYS A 180 14.69 -16.11 -42.75
N ALA A 181 15.77 -16.00 -41.99
CA ALA A 181 16.94 -16.86 -42.12
C ALA A 181 16.64 -18.33 -41.82
N LEU A 182 15.91 -18.61 -40.73
CA LEU A 182 15.49 -19.96 -40.32
C LEU A 182 14.56 -20.63 -41.35
N LYS A 183 13.74 -19.86 -42.07
CA LYS A 183 12.88 -20.39 -43.17
C LYS A 183 13.71 -20.92 -44.33
N ILE A 184 14.92 -20.42 -44.56
CA ILE A 184 15.82 -20.76 -45.70
C ILE A 184 16.85 -21.80 -45.27
N GLU A 185 17.20 -21.88 -43.98
CA GLU A 185 18.26 -22.74 -43.47
C GLU A 185 17.86 -24.24 -43.54
N LYS A 186 18.84 -25.09 -43.91
CA LYS A 186 18.65 -26.54 -43.99
C LYS A 186 18.92 -27.18 -42.60
N PHE A 187 17.92 -27.78 -42.04
CA PHE A 187 17.99 -28.53 -40.78
C PHE A 187 18.11 -30.02 -41.02
N GLU A 188 18.71 -30.76 -40.09
CA GLU A 188 18.79 -32.24 -40.17
C GLU A 188 17.40 -32.88 -39.89
N ARG A 189 16.55 -32.22 -39.10
CA ARG A 189 15.17 -32.64 -38.80
C ARG A 189 14.20 -31.48 -38.98
N GLU A 190 13.11 -31.73 -39.70
CA GLU A 190 12.06 -30.72 -39.89
C GLU A 190 11.43 -30.27 -38.56
N THR A 191 11.35 -31.16 -37.55
CA THR A 191 10.88 -30.81 -36.22
C THR A 191 11.74 -29.73 -35.54
N GLU A 192 13.06 -29.78 -35.70
CA GLU A 192 13.99 -28.76 -35.18
C GLU A 192 13.78 -27.40 -35.86
N ARG A 193 13.46 -27.40 -37.16
CA ARG A 193 13.13 -26.18 -37.92
C ARG A 193 11.82 -25.55 -37.43
N PHE A 194 10.77 -26.35 -37.29
CA PHE A 194 9.47 -25.87 -36.81
C PHE A 194 9.58 -25.30 -35.40
N GLU A 195 10.28 -25.97 -34.49
CA GLU A 195 10.52 -25.48 -33.14
C GLU A 195 11.32 -24.18 -33.12
N ALA A 196 12.34 -24.01 -34.03
CA ALA A 196 13.12 -22.78 -34.16
C ALA A 196 12.25 -21.60 -34.62
N ILE A 197 11.48 -21.83 -35.65
CA ILE A 197 10.55 -20.83 -36.19
C ILE A 197 9.47 -20.48 -35.18
N ASP A 198 8.95 -21.43 -34.43
CA ASP A 198 7.91 -21.21 -33.41
C ASP A 198 8.41 -20.31 -32.27
N ALA A 199 9.67 -20.51 -31.83
CA ALA A 199 10.26 -19.66 -30.78
C ALA A 199 10.44 -18.21 -31.18
N VAL A 200 10.92 -18.02 -32.37
CA VAL A 200 11.13 -16.66 -32.94
C VAL A 200 9.78 -16.02 -33.21
N THR A 201 8.80 -16.81 -33.64
CA THR A 201 7.42 -16.36 -33.88
C THR A 201 6.75 -15.88 -32.59
N ASP A 202 7.06 -16.50 -31.45
CA ASP A 202 6.53 -16.04 -30.15
C ASP A 202 7.09 -14.65 -29.73
N ILE A 203 8.37 -14.38 -30.02
CA ILE A 203 8.96 -13.03 -29.79
C ILE A 203 8.35 -12.02 -30.74
N ILE A 204 8.22 -12.39 -32.02
CA ILE A 204 7.67 -11.54 -33.08
C ILE A 204 6.21 -11.20 -32.77
N SER A 205 5.38 -12.20 -32.43
CA SER A 205 3.94 -11.98 -32.17
C SER A 205 3.71 -10.99 -31.02
N ARG A 206 4.52 -11.04 -29.97
CA ARG A 206 4.46 -10.08 -28.86
C ARG A 206 5.00 -8.69 -29.20
N GLY A 207 6.10 -8.64 -29.93
CA GLY A 207 6.79 -7.38 -30.30
C GLY A 207 6.11 -6.67 -31.46
N VAL A 208 5.77 -7.41 -32.53
CA VAL A 208 5.13 -6.86 -33.73
C VAL A 208 3.77 -6.26 -33.39
N ALA A 209 2.96 -6.91 -32.54
CA ALA A 209 1.69 -6.34 -32.11
C ALA A 209 1.86 -4.93 -31.48
N LYS A 210 2.94 -4.70 -30.74
CA LYS A 210 3.26 -3.36 -30.18
C LYS A 210 3.72 -2.40 -31.27
N VAL A 211 4.58 -2.86 -32.18
CA VAL A 211 5.05 -2.03 -33.31
C VAL A 211 3.88 -1.64 -34.19
N CYS A 212 3.00 -2.58 -34.52
CA CYS A 212 1.77 -2.30 -35.26
C CYS A 212 0.87 -1.28 -34.54
N ALA A 213 0.66 -1.48 -33.25
CA ALA A 213 -0.19 -0.60 -32.45
C ALA A 213 0.35 0.83 -32.35
N VAL A 214 1.67 1.01 -32.26
CA VAL A 214 2.31 2.31 -32.06
C VAL A 214 2.60 3.02 -33.40
N TRP A 215 3.19 2.31 -34.35
CA TRP A 215 3.65 2.90 -35.63
C TRP A 215 2.72 2.61 -36.82
N GLY A 216 1.62 1.85 -36.60
CA GLY A 216 0.65 1.54 -37.65
C GLY A 216 1.19 0.63 -38.76
N LEU A 217 2.28 -0.10 -38.51
CA LEU A 217 2.86 -1.06 -39.44
C LEU A 217 2.06 -2.37 -39.42
N ASP A 218 1.80 -2.98 -40.57
CA ASP A 218 1.20 -4.32 -40.62
C ASP A 218 2.29 -5.39 -40.42
N GLU A 219 1.89 -6.54 -39.83
CA GLU A 219 2.80 -7.68 -39.61
C GLU A 219 3.44 -8.14 -40.92
N ALA A 220 2.66 -8.19 -42.00
CA ALA A 220 3.15 -8.53 -43.33
C ALA A 220 4.20 -7.50 -43.84
N GLU A 221 3.99 -6.21 -43.61
CA GLU A 221 4.92 -5.14 -44.01
C GLU A 221 6.24 -5.28 -43.27
N ILE A 222 6.19 -5.60 -41.95
CA ILE A 222 7.41 -5.81 -41.15
C ILE A 222 8.16 -7.08 -41.62
N GLU A 223 7.44 -8.10 -42.09
CA GLU A 223 8.07 -9.30 -42.66
C GLU A 223 8.64 -9.10 -44.03
N ASP A 224 7.98 -8.40 -44.94
CA ASP A 224 8.38 -8.29 -46.33
C ASP A 224 9.52 -7.27 -46.56
N VAL A 225 9.53 -6.18 -45.79
CA VAL A 225 10.53 -5.11 -45.90
C VAL A 225 11.61 -5.26 -44.85
N ASP A 226 12.86 -5.04 -45.18
CA ASP A 226 13.97 -4.98 -44.22
C ASP A 226 14.03 -3.60 -43.55
N HIS A 227 13.19 -3.45 -42.47
CA HIS A 227 13.19 -2.24 -41.68
C HIS A 227 14.43 -2.11 -40.79
N THR A 228 14.94 -0.87 -40.68
CA THR A 228 15.89 -0.49 -39.61
C THR A 228 15.12 0.18 -38.47
N VAL A 229 15.76 0.28 -37.31
CA VAL A 229 15.15 0.95 -36.14
C VAL A 229 14.81 2.41 -36.47
N GLU A 230 15.73 3.07 -37.18
CA GLU A 230 15.60 4.47 -37.63
C GLU A 230 14.39 4.63 -38.56
N SER A 231 14.23 3.72 -39.55
CA SER A 231 13.11 3.78 -40.51
C SER A 231 11.74 3.55 -39.85
N VAL A 232 11.70 2.82 -38.75
CA VAL A 232 10.45 2.65 -37.96
C VAL A 232 10.15 3.90 -37.13
N LEU A 233 11.17 4.48 -36.49
CA LEU A 233 11.01 5.70 -35.69
C LEU A 233 10.57 6.90 -36.54
N GLU A 234 11.10 7.04 -37.76
CA GLU A 234 10.75 8.12 -38.72
C GLU A 234 9.30 8.04 -39.22
N LYS A 235 8.61 6.92 -39.06
CA LYS A 235 7.20 6.82 -39.46
C LYS A 235 6.22 7.65 -38.57
N ASN A 236 6.66 8.03 -37.36
CA ASN A 236 5.83 8.86 -36.49
C ASN A 236 6.69 9.77 -35.59
N ASP A 237 6.95 10.99 -36.09
CA ASP A 237 7.73 11.99 -35.37
C ASP A 237 7.11 12.42 -34.04
N GLN A 238 5.77 12.41 -33.94
CA GLN A 238 5.06 12.77 -32.69
C GLN A 238 5.46 11.84 -31.56
N ILE A 239 5.58 10.54 -31.83
CA ILE A 239 6.00 9.54 -30.84
C ILE A 239 7.42 9.81 -30.37
N VAL A 240 8.34 10.13 -31.30
CA VAL A 240 9.74 10.42 -30.98
C VAL A 240 9.86 11.62 -30.03
N HIS A 241 9.01 12.63 -30.19
CA HIS A 241 8.96 13.79 -29.31
C HIS A 241 8.40 13.48 -27.92
N LEU A 242 7.54 12.46 -27.76
CA LEU A 242 7.00 12.05 -26.47
C LEU A 242 8.00 11.24 -25.65
N LEU A 243 8.94 10.53 -26.30
CA LEU A 243 9.91 9.67 -25.60
C LEU A 243 10.80 10.49 -24.67
N GLY A 244 10.89 10.05 -23.41
CA GLY A 244 11.64 10.71 -22.33
C GLY A 244 10.93 11.94 -21.74
N THR A 245 9.69 12.24 -22.15
CA THR A 245 8.90 13.37 -21.59
C THR A 245 7.91 12.89 -20.52
N THR A 246 7.32 13.86 -19.82
CA THR A 246 6.25 13.61 -18.84
C THR A 246 5.08 14.54 -19.15
N ILE A 247 3.90 13.97 -19.35
CA ILE A 247 2.64 14.73 -19.44
C ILE A 247 2.13 14.94 -18.02
N THR A 248 1.85 16.20 -17.64
CA THR A 248 1.42 16.60 -16.28
C THR A 248 0.06 17.29 -16.24
N ASP A 249 -0.60 17.47 -17.38
CA ASP A 249 -1.76 18.36 -17.54
C ASP A 249 -3.11 17.63 -17.44
N ILE A 250 -3.12 16.31 -17.18
CA ILE A 250 -4.35 15.55 -17.07
C ILE A 250 -4.99 15.83 -15.72
N THR A 251 -6.10 16.60 -15.73
CA THR A 251 -6.80 17.01 -14.50
C THR A 251 -8.31 17.01 -14.69
N SER A 252 -9.08 16.58 -13.68
CA SER A 252 -10.53 16.58 -13.73
C SER A 252 -11.15 16.75 -12.34
N ALA A 253 -12.37 17.30 -12.29
CA ALA A 253 -13.21 17.31 -11.09
C ALA A 253 -14.03 16.01 -10.94
N ASP A 254 -14.29 15.30 -12.05
CA ASP A 254 -15.11 14.10 -12.08
C ASP A 254 -14.27 12.85 -12.26
N ALA A 255 -14.54 11.82 -11.44
CA ALA A 255 -13.80 10.57 -11.44
C ALA A 255 -13.96 9.76 -12.74
N ASP A 256 -15.18 9.73 -13.30
CA ASP A 256 -15.48 8.95 -14.50
C ASP A 256 -14.86 9.60 -15.75
N ALA A 257 -14.92 10.94 -15.83
CA ALA A 257 -14.27 11.72 -16.88
C ALA A 257 -12.75 11.56 -16.82
N PHE A 258 -12.16 11.64 -15.61
CA PHE A 258 -10.74 11.41 -15.38
C PHE A 258 -10.31 10.01 -15.78
N ALA A 259 -11.05 8.99 -15.36
CA ALA A 259 -10.77 7.60 -15.69
C ALA A 259 -10.80 7.36 -17.22
N ALA A 260 -11.74 8.00 -17.94
CA ALA A 260 -11.81 7.93 -19.40
C ALA A 260 -10.60 8.57 -20.09
N GLU A 261 -10.10 9.70 -19.56
CA GLU A 261 -8.95 10.42 -20.11
C GLU A 261 -7.63 9.70 -19.86
N VAL A 262 -7.46 9.08 -18.67
CA VAL A 262 -6.24 8.32 -18.30
C VAL A 262 -6.21 6.93 -18.92
N LYS A 263 -7.35 6.36 -19.26
CA LYS A 263 -7.49 4.99 -19.77
C LYS A 263 -6.56 4.65 -20.94
N PRO A 264 -6.36 5.50 -21.99
CA PRO A 264 -5.47 5.21 -23.11
C PRO A 264 -4.00 4.99 -22.71
N TYR A 265 -3.61 5.47 -21.54
CA TYR A 265 -2.26 5.34 -21.00
C TYR A 265 -2.08 4.11 -20.11
N LEU A 266 -3.18 3.53 -19.65
CA LEU A 266 -3.17 2.35 -18.77
C LEU A 266 -3.50 1.03 -19.51
N ASP A 267 -4.31 1.08 -20.57
CA ASP A 267 -4.74 -0.09 -21.34
C ASP A 267 -4.46 0.05 -22.85
N SER A 268 -4.96 -0.88 -23.65
CA SER A 268 -4.76 -0.90 -25.11
C SER A 268 -5.69 0.04 -25.89
N THR A 269 -6.45 0.92 -25.23
CA THR A 269 -7.31 1.89 -25.90
C THR A 269 -6.47 2.96 -26.59
N PRO A 270 -6.70 3.31 -27.87
CA PRO A 270 -5.96 4.40 -28.52
C PRO A 270 -6.32 5.76 -27.91
N THR A 271 -5.34 6.68 -27.93
CA THR A 271 -5.55 8.08 -27.58
C THR A 271 -6.51 8.76 -28.56
N PRO A 272 -7.07 9.95 -28.27
CA PRO A 272 -7.90 10.71 -29.21
C PRO A 272 -7.21 10.97 -30.55
N ASP A 273 -5.89 11.05 -30.57
CA ASP A 273 -5.05 11.22 -31.76
C ASP A 273 -4.81 9.91 -32.52
N GLY A 274 -5.42 8.80 -32.10
CA GLY A 274 -5.32 7.50 -32.73
C GLY A 274 -4.04 6.72 -32.41
N ILE A 275 -3.21 7.19 -31.46
CA ILE A 275 -1.96 6.56 -31.08
C ILE A 275 -2.22 5.57 -29.93
N THR A 276 -1.71 4.36 -30.04
CA THR A 276 -1.68 3.41 -28.91
C THR A 276 -0.49 3.69 -28.03
N ALA A 277 -0.68 4.47 -26.98
CA ALA A 277 0.41 5.02 -26.16
C ALA A 277 0.98 4.02 -25.13
N TRP A 278 0.22 3.05 -24.63
CA TRP A 278 0.61 2.18 -23.54
C TRP A 278 1.98 1.45 -23.69
N PRO A 279 2.44 1.05 -24.88
CA PRO A 279 3.75 0.40 -25.01
C PRO A 279 4.94 1.34 -24.75
N LEU A 280 4.69 2.65 -24.85
CA LEU A 280 5.70 3.72 -24.72
C LEU A 280 5.76 4.28 -23.30
N ILE A 281 4.88 3.84 -22.40
CA ILE A 281 4.76 4.39 -21.05
C ILE A 281 5.64 3.62 -20.07
N GLU A 282 6.42 4.35 -19.29
CA GLU A 282 7.21 3.83 -18.18
C GLU A 282 6.35 3.63 -16.93
N GLN A 283 5.66 4.69 -16.52
CA GLN A 283 4.77 4.68 -15.37
C GLN A 283 3.67 5.74 -15.48
N VAL A 284 2.55 5.48 -14.83
CA VAL A 284 1.46 6.45 -14.63
C VAL A 284 1.35 6.75 -13.15
N LYS A 285 1.35 8.04 -12.78
CA LYS A 285 1.13 8.49 -11.41
C LYS A 285 -0.22 9.15 -11.32
N LEU A 286 -1.08 8.62 -10.47
CA LEU A 286 -2.41 9.15 -10.19
C LEU A 286 -2.43 9.80 -8.81
N TYR A 287 -3.05 10.96 -8.73
CA TYR A 287 -3.25 11.68 -7.48
C TYR A 287 -4.75 11.86 -7.25
N VAL A 288 -5.26 11.24 -6.19
CA VAL A 288 -6.70 11.19 -5.89
C VAL A 288 -6.97 11.43 -4.41
N LYS A 289 -8.15 11.95 -4.08
CA LYS A 289 -8.56 12.19 -2.68
C LYS A 289 -9.33 10.97 -2.16
N SER A 290 -8.61 9.91 -1.79
CA SER A 290 -9.15 8.74 -1.10
C SER A 290 -8.58 8.67 0.32
N ASP A 291 -9.43 8.56 1.34
CA ASP A 291 -9.02 8.65 2.74
C ASP A 291 -7.85 7.73 3.12
N ILE A 292 -7.77 6.55 2.51
CA ILE A 292 -6.66 5.63 2.78
C ILE A 292 -5.29 6.20 2.37
N LEU A 293 -5.25 7.11 1.40
CA LEU A 293 -4.01 7.70 0.89
C LEU A 293 -3.57 8.94 1.69
N LYS A 294 -4.50 9.55 2.48
CA LYS A 294 -4.32 10.85 3.14
C LYS A 294 -3.05 10.91 4.01
N HIS A 295 -2.65 9.79 4.61
CA HIS A 295 -1.52 9.74 5.54
C HIS A 295 -0.21 9.24 4.92
N GLY A 296 -0.05 9.36 3.59
CA GLY A 296 1.19 9.04 2.89
C GLY A 296 1.26 7.62 2.35
N ILE A 297 0.15 6.87 2.37
CA ILE A 297 0.08 5.60 1.68
C ILE A 297 0.09 5.85 0.17
N VAL A 298 0.97 5.13 -0.53
CA VAL A 298 1.03 5.10 -1.98
C VAL A 298 0.78 3.67 -2.44
N LEU A 299 -0.32 3.46 -3.14
CA LEU A 299 -0.64 2.16 -3.74
C LEU A 299 0.06 2.03 -5.10
N VAL A 300 0.68 0.88 -5.34
CA VAL A 300 1.37 0.59 -6.59
C VAL A 300 0.79 -0.66 -7.23
N ASP A 301 0.12 -0.50 -8.40
CA ASP A 301 -0.30 -1.64 -9.22
C ASP A 301 0.90 -2.14 -10.02
N LEU A 302 1.40 -3.30 -9.63
CA LEU A 302 2.49 -3.94 -10.33
C LEU A 302 1.95 -4.88 -11.40
N PRO A 303 2.50 -4.85 -12.63
CA PRO A 303 2.17 -5.85 -13.64
C PRO A 303 2.37 -7.24 -13.05
N GLY A 304 1.55 -8.20 -13.50
CA GLY A 304 1.61 -9.58 -12.99
C GLY A 304 3.02 -10.14 -13.12
N LEU A 305 3.48 -10.84 -12.09
CA LEU A 305 4.81 -11.45 -12.07
C LEU A 305 5.05 -12.37 -13.27
N SER A 306 3.97 -12.88 -13.86
CA SER A 306 3.97 -13.71 -15.07
C SER A 306 3.92 -12.92 -16.39
N ASP A 307 3.62 -11.63 -16.36
CA ASP A 307 3.41 -10.80 -17.56
C ASP A 307 4.57 -9.82 -17.78
N MET A 308 5.66 -9.98 -17.05
CA MET A 308 6.82 -9.12 -17.15
C MET A 308 7.45 -9.19 -18.54
N VAL A 309 7.05 -8.30 -19.42
CA VAL A 309 7.80 -7.98 -20.63
C VAL A 309 9.08 -7.28 -20.20
N GLU A 310 10.21 -7.71 -20.75
CA GLU A 310 11.58 -7.36 -20.33
C GLU A 310 11.86 -5.88 -20.07
N SER A 311 11.31 -4.99 -20.87
CA SER A 311 11.50 -3.54 -20.74
C SER A 311 10.80 -2.91 -19.52
N ARG A 312 9.86 -3.63 -18.90
CA ARG A 312 9.09 -3.17 -17.73
C ARG A 312 9.56 -3.80 -16.43
N SER A 313 10.36 -4.85 -16.51
CA SER A 313 10.87 -5.55 -15.34
C SER A 313 11.75 -4.65 -14.48
N ALA A 314 12.56 -3.77 -15.07
CA ALA A 314 13.46 -2.90 -14.32
C ALA A 314 12.69 -1.87 -13.45
N VAL A 315 11.61 -1.25 -13.97
CA VAL A 315 10.81 -0.29 -13.19
C VAL A 315 10.03 -1.03 -12.10
N ALA A 316 9.37 -2.15 -12.44
CA ALA A 316 8.66 -2.96 -11.46
C ALA A 316 9.62 -3.56 -10.42
N GLU A 317 10.84 -3.90 -10.80
CA GLU A 317 11.88 -4.39 -9.92
C GLU A 317 12.38 -3.31 -8.96
N ASN A 318 12.62 -2.08 -9.43
CA ASN A 318 12.94 -0.93 -8.59
C ASN A 318 11.84 -0.63 -7.58
N TYR A 319 10.57 -0.68 -8.00
CA TYR A 319 9.46 -0.54 -7.05
C TYR A 319 9.45 -1.67 -6.03
N SER A 320 9.59 -2.93 -6.45
CA SER A 320 9.56 -4.07 -5.53
C SER A 320 10.68 -4.03 -4.46
N GLN A 321 11.84 -3.44 -4.79
CA GLN A 321 12.91 -3.20 -3.82
C GLN A 321 12.52 -2.16 -2.77
N ASN A 322 11.77 -1.12 -3.16
CA ASN A 322 11.42 0.01 -2.32
C ASN A 322 10.06 -0.13 -1.62
N LEU A 323 9.30 -1.19 -1.89
CA LEU A 323 8.02 -1.42 -1.21
C LEU A 323 8.22 -1.58 0.29
N SER A 324 7.40 -0.91 1.07
CA SER A 324 7.29 -1.15 2.51
C SER A 324 6.43 -2.37 2.81
N ILE A 325 5.33 -2.53 2.06
CA ILE A 325 4.39 -3.65 2.18
C ILE A 325 4.12 -4.25 0.81
N THR A 326 4.04 -5.57 0.75
CA THR A 326 3.66 -6.32 -0.46
C THR A 326 2.37 -7.09 -0.24
N ALA A 327 1.32 -6.77 -1.01
CA ALA A 327 0.06 -7.50 -1.03
C ALA A 327 0.03 -8.49 -2.20
N ILE A 328 0.07 -9.79 -1.89
CA ILE A 328 0.04 -10.86 -2.90
C ILE A 328 -1.40 -11.29 -3.15
N VAL A 329 -1.92 -11.03 -4.35
CA VAL A 329 -3.29 -11.33 -4.73
C VAL A 329 -3.38 -12.67 -5.44
N THR A 330 -4.18 -13.58 -4.90
CA THR A 330 -4.45 -14.91 -5.49
C THR A 330 -5.95 -15.21 -5.51
N PRO A 331 -6.52 -15.74 -6.60
CA PRO A 331 -7.93 -16.15 -6.60
C PRO A 331 -8.18 -17.33 -5.67
N ALA A 332 -9.32 -17.35 -4.99
CA ALA A 332 -9.71 -18.41 -4.04
C ALA A 332 -9.61 -19.82 -4.63
N ILE A 333 -9.95 -20.00 -5.90
CA ILE A 333 -9.85 -21.29 -6.59
C ILE A 333 -8.41 -21.78 -6.65
N ARG A 334 -7.46 -20.90 -6.98
CA ARG A 334 -6.03 -21.24 -7.04
C ARG A 334 -5.43 -21.45 -5.66
N ALA A 335 -5.86 -20.65 -4.68
CA ALA A 335 -5.40 -20.78 -3.30
C ALA A 335 -5.86 -22.08 -2.63
N ALA A 336 -6.97 -22.68 -3.10
CA ALA A 336 -7.50 -23.95 -2.62
C ALA A 336 -6.84 -25.17 -3.27
N ASP A 337 -6.20 -25.02 -4.45
CA ASP A 337 -5.56 -26.14 -5.17
C ASP A 337 -4.28 -26.62 -4.48
N GLU A 338 -4.17 -27.95 -4.26
CA GLU A 338 -3.05 -28.57 -3.53
C GLU A 338 -1.68 -28.31 -4.16
N LYS A 339 -1.63 -28.16 -5.48
CA LYS A 339 -0.36 -27.96 -6.21
C LYS A 339 0.03 -26.48 -6.30
N THR A 340 -0.92 -25.55 -6.21
CA THR A 340 -0.71 -24.12 -6.47
C THR A 340 -0.61 -23.30 -5.18
N GLY A 341 -1.17 -23.76 -4.06
CA GLY A 341 -1.04 -23.09 -2.75
C GLY A 341 0.40 -23.05 -2.23
N VAL A 342 1.27 -23.90 -2.76
CA VAL A 342 2.71 -23.95 -2.44
C VAL A 342 3.52 -22.87 -3.19
N THR A 343 3.00 -22.27 -4.27
CA THR A 343 3.70 -21.31 -5.14
C THR A 343 3.03 -19.95 -5.24
N LEU A 344 2.62 -19.39 -4.10
CA LEU A 344 2.20 -17.98 -4.04
C LEU A 344 3.33 -17.03 -4.46
N MET A 345 4.57 -17.45 -4.21
CA MET A 345 5.80 -16.82 -4.66
C MET A 345 6.74 -17.86 -5.24
N GLU A 346 7.48 -17.48 -6.26
CA GLU A 346 8.60 -18.32 -6.72
C GLU A 346 9.70 -18.35 -5.65
N SER A 347 10.45 -19.45 -5.57
CA SER A 347 11.47 -19.64 -4.52
C SER A 347 12.53 -18.53 -4.49
N HIS A 348 12.83 -17.93 -5.64
CA HIS A 348 13.77 -16.80 -5.71
C HIS A 348 13.18 -15.49 -5.15
N GLN A 349 11.88 -15.25 -5.29
CA GLN A 349 11.21 -14.08 -4.71
C GLN A 349 11.14 -14.19 -3.19
N GLU A 350 10.85 -15.39 -2.68
CA GLU A 350 10.91 -15.68 -1.25
C GLU A 350 12.32 -15.43 -0.70
N LEU A 351 13.35 -15.97 -1.35
CA LEU A 351 14.76 -15.76 -0.98
C LEU A 351 15.11 -14.27 -0.94
N ARG A 352 14.67 -13.51 -1.94
CA ARG A 352 14.87 -12.06 -2.00
C ARG A 352 14.19 -11.34 -0.84
N MET A 353 12.91 -11.63 -0.57
CA MET A 353 12.21 -11.03 0.57
C MET A 353 12.87 -11.37 1.91
N GLN A 354 13.42 -12.58 2.05
CA GLN A 354 14.21 -12.96 3.22
C GLN A 354 15.49 -12.13 3.34
N LEU A 355 16.24 -11.96 2.24
CA LEU A 355 17.45 -11.13 2.21
C LEU A 355 17.17 -9.64 2.43
N ASP A 356 16.01 -9.15 1.98
CA ASP A 356 15.55 -7.76 2.17
C ASP A 356 14.99 -7.50 3.58
N GLY A 357 14.81 -8.53 4.42
CA GLY A 357 14.16 -8.40 5.72
C GLY A 357 12.67 -8.11 5.67
N LYS A 358 12.01 -8.45 4.57
CA LYS A 358 10.58 -8.19 4.31
C LYS A 358 9.70 -9.45 4.38
N TYR A 359 10.22 -10.56 4.94
CA TYR A 359 9.50 -11.82 5.01
C TYR A 359 8.87 -12.05 6.39
N HIS A 360 8.01 -11.10 6.81
CA HIS A 360 7.28 -11.15 8.09
C HIS A 360 5.89 -10.50 7.97
N LYS A 361 5.02 -10.75 8.95
CA LYS A 361 3.60 -10.35 8.95
C LYS A 361 3.32 -8.86 8.73
N ASP A 362 4.27 -7.96 9.10
CA ASP A 362 4.08 -6.51 8.98
C ASP A 362 4.48 -5.96 7.62
N SER A 363 5.27 -6.72 6.85
CA SER A 363 5.77 -6.30 5.54
C SER A 363 5.05 -6.96 4.37
N PHE A 364 4.26 -8.01 4.64
CA PHE A 364 3.50 -8.62 3.56
C PHE A 364 2.19 -9.25 4.01
N CYS A 365 1.21 -9.31 3.11
CA CYS A 365 -0.05 -10.02 3.31
C CYS A 365 -0.45 -10.81 2.06
N VAL A 366 -1.33 -11.77 2.26
CA VAL A 366 -1.96 -12.54 1.17
C VAL A 366 -3.42 -12.13 1.05
N VAL A 367 -3.81 -11.67 -0.13
CA VAL A 367 -5.19 -11.29 -0.44
C VAL A 367 -5.82 -12.38 -1.29
N VAL A 368 -6.75 -13.13 -0.71
CA VAL A 368 -7.50 -14.18 -1.41
C VAL A 368 -8.70 -13.54 -2.08
N SER A 369 -8.60 -13.29 -3.39
CA SER A 369 -9.61 -12.61 -4.18
C SER A 369 -10.67 -13.55 -4.75
N LYS A 370 -11.74 -12.99 -5.31
CA LYS A 370 -12.82 -13.74 -5.98
C LYS A 370 -13.46 -14.82 -5.10
N ILE A 371 -13.67 -14.49 -3.83
CA ILE A 371 -14.32 -15.42 -2.88
C ILE A 371 -15.80 -15.65 -3.19
N ASP A 372 -16.39 -14.93 -4.15
CA ASP A 372 -17.71 -15.15 -4.72
C ASP A 372 -17.72 -16.25 -5.77
N ASP A 373 -16.58 -16.63 -6.31
CA ASP A 373 -16.45 -17.65 -7.36
C ASP A 373 -16.45 -19.04 -6.72
N MET A 374 -17.66 -19.57 -6.44
CA MET A 374 -17.87 -20.86 -5.80
C MET A 374 -19.22 -21.44 -6.20
N ASP A 375 -19.23 -22.74 -6.55
CA ASP A 375 -20.45 -23.54 -6.63
C ASP A 375 -20.84 -23.99 -5.21
N VAL A 376 -21.83 -23.29 -4.62
CA VAL A 376 -22.29 -23.53 -3.25
C VAL A 376 -22.84 -24.94 -3.07
N ASP A 377 -23.64 -25.45 -4.04
CA ASP A 377 -24.27 -26.77 -3.91
C ASP A 377 -23.26 -27.90 -4.08
N ALA A 378 -22.27 -27.75 -4.96
CA ALA A 378 -21.17 -28.68 -5.07
C ALA A 378 -20.30 -28.68 -3.79
N HIS A 379 -20.02 -27.50 -3.22
CA HIS A 379 -19.24 -27.37 -2.01
C HIS A 379 -19.93 -28.04 -0.81
N CYS A 380 -21.24 -27.83 -0.60
CA CYS A 380 -22.01 -28.47 0.46
C CYS A 380 -21.98 -30.02 0.38
N LYS A 381 -21.86 -30.57 -0.82
CA LYS A 381 -21.85 -32.04 -1.04
C LYS A 381 -20.46 -32.68 -0.93
N GLN A 382 -19.40 -31.92 -1.23
CA GLN A 382 -18.05 -32.47 -1.39
C GLN A 382 -17.08 -32.10 -0.26
N SER A 383 -17.28 -30.95 0.40
CA SER A 383 -16.40 -30.50 1.49
C SER A 383 -16.71 -31.21 2.79
N LYS A 384 -15.70 -31.81 3.43
CA LYS A 384 -15.85 -32.46 4.75
C LYS A 384 -16.29 -31.45 5.81
N ASP A 385 -15.76 -30.24 5.74
CA ASP A 385 -16.06 -29.17 6.70
C ASP A 385 -17.50 -28.68 6.51
N ALA A 386 -18.00 -28.59 5.27
CA ALA A 386 -19.38 -28.24 5.00
C ALA A 386 -20.37 -29.36 5.40
N ILE A 387 -20.03 -30.62 5.19
CA ILE A 387 -20.87 -31.77 5.57
C ILE A 387 -21.00 -31.89 7.09
N GLY A 388 -19.93 -31.54 7.84
CA GLY A 388 -19.93 -31.60 9.31
C GLY A 388 -20.50 -30.35 9.99
N ASP A 389 -20.83 -29.30 9.26
CA ASP A 389 -21.25 -28.03 9.83
C ASP A 389 -22.74 -28.02 10.17
N THR A 390 -23.03 -27.97 11.48
CA THR A 390 -24.40 -28.02 12.00
C THR A 390 -25.24 -26.80 11.63
N GLN A 391 -24.61 -25.62 11.50
CA GLN A 391 -25.30 -24.37 11.13
C GLN A 391 -25.70 -24.40 9.65
N LEU A 392 -24.84 -24.94 8.79
CA LEU A 392 -25.14 -25.09 7.37
C LEU A 392 -26.26 -26.10 7.13
N GLN A 393 -26.28 -27.21 7.90
CA GLN A 393 -27.33 -28.20 7.85
C GLN A 393 -28.67 -27.59 8.28
N ALA A 394 -28.72 -26.92 9.43
CA ALA A 394 -29.93 -26.26 9.93
C ALA A 394 -30.48 -25.23 8.93
N CYS A 395 -29.60 -24.44 8.33
CA CYS A 395 -30.00 -23.46 7.30
C CYS A 395 -30.56 -24.15 6.04
N THR A 396 -30.00 -25.28 5.65
CA THR A 396 -30.49 -26.06 4.49
C THR A 396 -31.87 -26.65 4.76
N ASP A 397 -32.10 -27.24 5.93
CA ASP A 397 -33.40 -27.79 6.36
C ASP A 397 -34.48 -26.68 6.43
N GLU A 398 -34.09 -25.49 6.89
CA GLU A 398 -35.00 -24.35 6.94
C GLU A 398 -35.35 -23.85 5.53
N ILE A 399 -34.39 -23.81 4.59
CA ILE A 399 -34.64 -23.47 3.18
C ILE A 399 -35.62 -24.45 2.55
N GLU A 400 -35.45 -25.76 2.77
CA GLU A 400 -36.38 -26.80 2.26
C GLU A 400 -37.79 -26.59 2.81
N THR A 401 -37.91 -26.36 4.11
CA THR A 401 -39.21 -26.13 4.79
C THR A 401 -39.90 -24.87 4.24
N MET A 402 -39.15 -23.77 4.12
CA MET A 402 -39.69 -22.48 3.64
C MET A 402 -40.01 -22.54 2.15
N SER A 403 -39.23 -23.26 1.35
CA SER A 403 -39.48 -23.50 -0.07
C SER A 403 -40.80 -24.24 -0.29
N ALA A 404 -41.05 -25.31 0.50
CA ALA A 404 -42.29 -26.03 0.45
C ALA A 404 -43.52 -25.14 0.80
N ARG A 405 -43.38 -24.27 1.83
CA ARG A 405 -44.43 -23.28 2.19
C ARG A 405 -44.64 -22.22 1.09
N TYR A 406 -43.58 -21.78 0.45
CA TYR A 406 -43.65 -20.83 -0.65
C TYR A 406 -44.41 -21.43 -1.84
N ASP A 407 -44.08 -22.68 -2.23
CA ASP A 407 -44.71 -23.38 -3.34
C ASP A 407 -46.19 -23.62 -3.06
N GLU A 408 -46.54 -24.03 -1.85
CA GLU A 408 -47.95 -24.18 -1.42
C GLU A 408 -48.68 -22.82 -1.56
N THR A 409 -48.10 -21.75 -1.05
CA THR A 409 -48.70 -20.40 -1.11
C THR A 409 -48.84 -19.91 -2.54
N CYS A 410 -47.89 -20.16 -3.41
CA CYS A 410 -47.94 -19.87 -4.83
C CYS A 410 -49.05 -20.67 -5.52
N GLN A 411 -49.23 -21.97 -5.22
CA GLN A 411 -50.34 -22.78 -5.75
C GLN A 411 -51.70 -22.24 -5.28
N ARG A 412 -51.85 -21.87 -4.02
CA ARG A 412 -53.06 -21.23 -3.46
C ARG A 412 -53.33 -19.89 -4.15
N LEU A 413 -52.32 -19.09 -4.43
CA LEU A 413 -52.43 -17.82 -5.16
C LEU A 413 -52.91 -18.03 -6.59
N ARG A 414 -52.31 -18.97 -7.34
CA ARG A 414 -52.72 -19.33 -8.71
C ARG A 414 -54.16 -19.82 -8.74
N ARG A 415 -54.62 -20.64 -7.77
CA ARG A 415 -56.02 -21.08 -7.64
C ARG A 415 -56.97 -19.91 -7.35
N SER A 416 -56.55 -18.95 -6.49
CA SER A 416 -57.30 -17.73 -6.20
C SER A 416 -57.41 -16.82 -7.44
N GLU A 417 -56.36 -16.69 -8.23
CA GLU A 417 -56.38 -15.93 -9.50
C GLU A 417 -57.36 -16.47 -10.51
N ARG A 418 -57.39 -17.80 -10.74
CA ARG A 418 -58.33 -18.42 -11.61
C ARG A 418 -59.77 -18.16 -11.17
N LYS A 419 -60.09 -18.27 -9.86
CA LYS A 419 -61.40 -18.00 -9.31
C LYS A 419 -61.76 -16.51 -9.41
N SER A 420 -60.83 -15.60 -9.17
CA SER A 420 -61.03 -14.15 -9.30
C SER A 420 -61.31 -13.76 -10.78
N ALA A 421 -60.62 -14.33 -11.75
CA ALA A 421 -60.85 -14.07 -13.16
C ALA A 421 -62.25 -14.47 -13.62
N SER A 422 -62.77 -15.59 -13.11
CA SER A 422 -64.14 -16.01 -13.36
C SER A 422 -65.14 -15.00 -12.81
N LEU A 423 -64.95 -14.52 -11.57
CA LEU A 423 -65.81 -13.49 -10.96
C LEU A 423 -65.78 -12.16 -11.70
N VAL A 424 -64.63 -11.70 -12.15
CA VAL A 424 -64.50 -10.49 -12.98
C VAL A 424 -65.31 -10.59 -14.26
N ARG A 425 -65.29 -11.74 -14.97
CA ARG A 425 -66.07 -11.97 -16.16
C ARG A 425 -67.59 -11.95 -15.85
N THR A 426 -68.04 -12.59 -14.78
CA THR A 426 -69.42 -12.61 -14.32
C THR A 426 -69.89 -11.22 -13.95
N ARG A 427 -69.08 -10.46 -13.21
CA ARG A 427 -69.33 -9.05 -12.81
C ARG A 427 -69.51 -8.16 -14.02
N ALA A 428 -68.64 -8.26 -15.02
CA ALA A 428 -68.74 -7.52 -16.28
C ALA A 428 -70.01 -7.85 -17.05
N LYS A 429 -70.39 -9.13 -17.12
CA LYS A 429 -71.65 -9.55 -17.73
C LYS A 429 -72.89 -9.00 -17.02
N LEU A 430 -72.90 -9.04 -15.66
CA LEU A 430 -74.01 -8.48 -14.91
C LEU A 430 -74.11 -6.97 -15.01
N ARG A 431 -72.91 -6.26 -14.97
CA ARG A 431 -72.88 -4.82 -15.15
C ARG A 431 -73.44 -4.39 -16.51
N LYS A 432 -73.09 -5.09 -17.59
CA LYS A 432 -73.67 -4.84 -18.91
C LYS A 432 -75.16 -5.10 -18.91
N ARG A 433 -75.66 -6.14 -18.23
CA ARG A 433 -77.09 -6.42 -18.14
C ARG A 433 -77.86 -5.35 -17.36
N ILE A 434 -77.32 -4.87 -16.26
CA ILE A 434 -77.93 -3.77 -15.47
C ILE A 434 -77.95 -2.48 -16.27
N SER A 435 -76.86 -2.16 -16.96
CA SER A 435 -76.78 -0.97 -17.83
C SER A 435 -77.82 -1.03 -19.00
N ALA A 436 -78.04 -2.24 -19.57
CA ALA A 436 -79.07 -2.42 -20.66
C ALA A 436 -80.52 -2.34 -20.21
N LEU A 437 -80.74 -2.44 -18.87
CA LEU A 437 -82.12 -2.33 -18.29
C LEU A 437 -82.55 -0.87 -18.02
N GLY A 438 -81.63 0.10 -18.17
CA GLY A 438 -81.89 1.52 -17.93
C GLY A 438 -82.04 1.91 -16.47
N ALA A 439 -81.99 3.23 -16.19
CA ALA A 439 -82.18 3.74 -14.84
C ALA A 439 -83.68 3.60 -14.43
N PRO A 440 -83.98 3.06 -13.26
CA PRO A 440 -85.35 2.94 -12.80
C PRO A 440 -85.94 4.31 -12.54
N PRO A 441 -87.19 4.56 -12.82
CA PRO A 441 -87.91 5.83 -12.50
C PRO A 441 -88.08 5.96 -10.97
N PHE A 442 -88.09 7.21 -10.49
CA PHE A 442 -87.92 7.56 -9.08
C PHE A 442 -88.97 7.02 -8.06
N THR A 443 -90.12 6.50 -8.52
CA THR A 443 -91.13 5.97 -7.60
C THR A 443 -91.92 4.73 -8.23
N SER A 444 -92.05 3.69 -7.42
CA SER A 444 -92.70 2.41 -7.85
C SER A 444 -94.24 2.50 -8.08
N ASN A 445 -94.90 3.53 -7.55
CA ASN A 445 -96.39 3.58 -7.53
C ASN A 445 -97.00 4.10 -8.81
N MET A 446 -96.29 4.56 -9.83
CA MET A 446 -96.80 5.04 -11.09
C MET A 446 -96.43 4.18 -12.31
N LEU A 447 -95.94 2.96 -12.10
CA LEU A 447 -95.49 2.09 -13.19
C LEU A 447 -96.59 1.17 -13.71
N GLY A 448 -96.77 1.10 -15.08
CA GLY A 448 -97.58 0.11 -15.72
C GLY A 448 -97.07 -1.32 -15.46
N ARG A 449 -97.94 -2.32 -15.65
CA ARG A 449 -97.63 -3.76 -15.38
C ARG A 449 -96.27 -4.22 -16.00
N LYS A 450 -95.95 -3.82 -17.21
CA LYS A 450 -94.74 -4.19 -17.96
C LYS A 450 -93.53 -3.49 -17.39
N ASP A 451 -93.67 -2.29 -16.86
CA ASP A 451 -92.55 -1.53 -16.33
C ASP A 451 -92.28 -1.98 -14.87
N ARG A 452 -93.23 -2.39 -14.10
CA ARG A 452 -93.03 -3.06 -12.80
C ARG A 452 -92.27 -4.38 -12.96
N GLU A 453 -92.51 -5.11 -13.98
CA GLU A 453 -91.83 -6.35 -14.24
C GLU A 453 -90.34 -6.10 -14.62
N LYS A 454 -90.07 -5.09 -15.45
CA LYS A 454 -88.73 -4.68 -15.80
C LYS A 454 -88.00 -4.14 -14.53
N TRP A 455 -88.69 -3.35 -13.74
CA TRP A 455 -88.10 -2.82 -12.47
C TRP A 455 -87.72 -3.93 -11.46
N SER A 456 -88.64 -4.87 -11.24
CA SER A 456 -88.38 -6.04 -10.43
C SER A 456 -87.16 -6.87 -10.92
N LYS A 457 -87.09 -7.08 -12.24
CA LYS A 457 -85.95 -7.78 -12.86
C LYS A 457 -84.66 -6.96 -12.68
N ALA A 458 -84.65 -5.65 -12.81
CA ALA A 458 -83.50 -4.76 -12.57
C ALA A 458 -83.11 -4.81 -11.09
N MET A 459 -84.06 -4.75 -10.17
CA MET A 459 -83.76 -4.81 -8.71
C MET A 459 -83.12 -6.14 -8.31
N ALA A 460 -83.70 -7.27 -8.83
CA ALA A 460 -83.15 -8.61 -8.63
C ALA A 460 -81.73 -8.77 -9.19
N GLN A 461 -81.42 -8.14 -10.33
CA GLN A 461 -80.07 -8.14 -10.89
C GLN A 461 -79.12 -7.24 -10.11
N LYS A 462 -79.57 -6.08 -9.63
CA LYS A 462 -78.79 -5.20 -8.76
C LYS A 462 -78.47 -5.90 -7.46
N GLU A 463 -79.41 -6.61 -6.82
CA GLU A 463 -79.16 -7.37 -5.60
C GLU A 463 -78.09 -8.48 -5.84
N LYS A 464 -78.24 -9.24 -6.98
CA LYS A 464 -77.22 -10.21 -7.38
C LYS A 464 -75.84 -9.56 -7.60
N PHE A 465 -75.79 -8.36 -8.20
CA PHE A 465 -74.54 -7.63 -8.45
C PHE A 465 -73.92 -7.18 -7.10
N THR A 466 -74.69 -6.68 -6.15
CA THR A 466 -74.21 -6.28 -4.81
C THR A 466 -73.66 -7.47 -4.02
N LYS A 467 -74.34 -8.65 -4.06
CA LYS A 467 -73.82 -9.90 -3.45
C LYS A 467 -72.51 -10.32 -4.14
N LEU A 468 -72.42 -10.19 -5.44
CA LEU A 468 -71.21 -10.51 -6.21
C LEU A 468 -70.08 -9.52 -5.94
N GLU A 469 -70.38 -8.24 -5.70
CA GLU A 469 -69.39 -7.24 -5.35
C GLU A 469 -68.75 -7.50 -3.99
N LYS A 470 -69.57 -7.85 -2.99
CA LYS A 470 -69.08 -8.28 -1.67
C LYS A 470 -68.15 -9.50 -1.79
N LEU A 471 -68.58 -10.52 -2.48
CA LEU A 471 -67.78 -11.72 -2.73
C LEU A 471 -66.49 -11.42 -3.52
N TRP A 472 -66.55 -10.51 -4.48
CA TRP A 472 -65.38 -10.07 -5.23
C TRP A 472 -64.40 -9.32 -4.33
N ALA A 473 -64.87 -8.40 -3.50
CA ALA A 473 -64.06 -7.65 -2.57
C ALA A 473 -63.33 -8.56 -1.55
N GLU A 474 -64.06 -9.53 -0.96
CA GLU A 474 -63.48 -10.52 -0.04
C GLU A 474 -62.40 -11.37 -0.73
N ARG A 475 -62.68 -11.86 -1.94
CA ARG A 475 -61.69 -12.67 -2.69
C ARG A 475 -60.51 -11.84 -3.18
N HIS A 476 -60.71 -10.59 -3.53
CA HIS A 476 -59.64 -9.68 -3.93
C HIS A 476 -58.74 -9.34 -2.74
N LYS A 477 -59.30 -9.22 -1.55
CA LYS A 477 -58.55 -9.09 -0.30
C LYS A 477 -57.71 -10.35 -0.05
N ALA A 478 -58.34 -11.53 -0.05
CA ALA A 478 -57.67 -12.80 0.15
C ALA A 478 -56.56 -13.06 -0.88
N LYS A 479 -56.73 -12.62 -2.15
CA LYS A 479 -55.69 -12.70 -3.18
C LYS A 479 -54.50 -11.80 -2.84
N ARG A 480 -54.76 -10.55 -2.38
CA ARG A 480 -53.69 -9.63 -1.97
C ARG A 480 -52.93 -10.19 -0.77
N ASP A 481 -53.64 -10.74 0.21
CA ASP A 481 -52.99 -11.31 1.40
C ASP A 481 -52.09 -12.50 1.03
N LEU A 482 -52.55 -13.38 0.15
CA LEU A 482 -51.73 -14.48 -0.40
C LEU A 482 -50.52 -13.97 -1.19
N ALA A 483 -50.68 -12.94 -2.01
CA ALA A 483 -49.59 -12.35 -2.76
C ALA A 483 -48.54 -11.70 -1.85
N ASN A 484 -48.98 -11.00 -0.82
CA ASN A 484 -48.09 -10.43 0.22
C ASN A 484 -47.38 -11.55 0.99
N GLY A 485 -48.07 -12.60 1.38
CA GLY A 485 -47.44 -13.75 2.02
C GLY A 485 -46.41 -14.46 1.15
N ALA A 486 -46.69 -14.64 -0.15
CA ALA A 486 -45.73 -15.18 -1.09
C ALA A 486 -44.49 -14.31 -1.25
N LEU A 487 -44.67 -12.98 -1.26
CA LEU A 487 -43.56 -12.03 -1.34
C LEU A 487 -42.71 -12.04 -0.06
N GLN A 488 -43.33 -12.15 1.10
CA GLN A 488 -42.60 -12.28 2.38
C GLN A 488 -41.78 -13.56 2.44
N LEU A 489 -42.37 -14.70 2.04
CA LEU A 489 -41.66 -15.98 1.98
C LEU A 489 -40.51 -15.95 0.95
N SER A 490 -40.72 -15.36 -0.21
CA SER A 490 -39.65 -15.17 -1.21
C SER A 490 -38.47 -14.37 -0.64
N ARG A 491 -38.75 -13.28 0.09
CA ARG A 491 -37.69 -12.48 0.75
C ARG A 491 -37.01 -13.25 1.86
N ALA A 492 -37.73 -14.06 2.61
CA ALA A 492 -37.13 -14.92 3.63
C ALA A 492 -36.22 -15.99 3.02
N LEU A 493 -36.66 -16.64 1.94
CA LEU A 493 -35.82 -17.58 1.19
C LEU A 493 -34.56 -16.94 0.62
N GLU A 494 -34.66 -15.73 0.05
CA GLU A 494 -33.48 -15.00 -0.44
C GLU A 494 -32.48 -14.71 0.71
N ARG A 495 -32.97 -14.43 1.90
CA ARG A 495 -32.11 -14.20 3.09
C ARG A 495 -31.41 -15.49 3.52
N LEU A 496 -32.16 -16.58 3.64
CA LEU A 496 -31.61 -17.89 4.02
C LEU A 496 -30.60 -18.40 3.01
N ASP A 497 -30.87 -18.25 1.72
CA ASP A 497 -29.94 -18.61 0.65
C ASP A 497 -28.66 -17.79 0.71
N SER A 498 -28.78 -16.48 1.00
CA SER A 498 -27.64 -15.61 1.26
C SER A 498 -26.85 -16.03 2.50
N GLN A 499 -27.49 -16.47 3.57
CA GLN A 499 -26.84 -16.98 4.78
C GLN A 499 -26.12 -18.31 4.51
N LYS A 500 -26.77 -19.25 3.81
CA LYS A 500 -26.15 -20.51 3.35
C LYS A 500 -24.90 -20.24 2.55
N THR A 501 -25.01 -19.37 1.52
CA THR A 501 -23.89 -18.98 0.66
C THR A 501 -22.76 -18.36 1.47
N HIS A 502 -23.07 -17.45 2.39
CA HIS A 502 -22.08 -16.83 3.27
C HIS A 502 -21.34 -17.88 4.11
N ARG A 503 -22.07 -18.82 4.72
CA ARG A 503 -21.46 -19.87 5.55
C ARG A 503 -20.51 -20.75 4.76
N CYS A 504 -20.88 -21.13 3.54
CA CYS A 504 -20.02 -21.90 2.64
C CYS A 504 -18.75 -21.12 2.25
N ILE A 505 -18.88 -19.82 1.94
CA ILE A 505 -17.74 -18.94 1.64
C ILE A 505 -16.82 -18.87 2.86
N TRP A 506 -17.38 -18.70 4.05
CA TRP A 506 -16.61 -18.63 5.29
C TRP A 506 -15.81 -19.91 5.57
N LEU A 507 -16.45 -21.08 5.49
CA LEU A 507 -15.80 -22.38 5.72
C LEU A 507 -14.62 -22.58 4.75
N ARG A 508 -14.81 -22.27 3.46
CA ARG A 508 -13.74 -22.35 2.46
C ARG A 508 -12.60 -21.37 2.76
N ASN A 509 -12.93 -20.13 3.11
CA ASN A 509 -11.94 -19.10 3.41
C ASN A 509 -11.14 -19.45 4.66
N ASP A 510 -11.76 -19.98 5.70
CA ASP A 510 -11.11 -20.47 6.92
C ASP A 510 -10.10 -21.59 6.59
N TYR A 511 -10.53 -22.58 5.79
CA TYR A 511 -9.65 -23.64 5.32
C TYR A 511 -8.42 -23.08 4.54
N ILE A 512 -8.64 -22.16 3.60
CA ILE A 512 -7.57 -21.53 2.80
C ILE A 512 -6.62 -20.75 3.71
N THR A 513 -7.15 -19.96 4.63
CA THR A 513 -6.37 -19.14 5.57
C THR A 513 -5.48 -20.01 6.47
N LYS A 514 -6.03 -21.07 7.07
CA LYS A 514 -5.27 -22.01 7.90
C LYS A 514 -4.17 -22.71 7.10
N ARG A 515 -4.44 -23.07 5.87
CA ARG A 515 -3.49 -23.71 4.97
C ARG A 515 -2.35 -22.77 4.60
N ILE A 516 -2.63 -21.55 4.15
CA ILE A 516 -1.61 -20.55 3.83
C ILE A 516 -0.76 -20.25 5.07
N GLY A 517 -1.38 -20.07 6.24
CA GLY A 517 -0.69 -19.83 7.50
C GLY A 517 0.24 -20.98 7.88
N SER A 518 -0.19 -22.23 7.75
CA SER A 518 0.64 -23.41 8.07
C SER A 518 1.83 -23.58 7.12
N ASP A 519 1.64 -23.29 5.83
CA ASP A 519 2.70 -23.32 4.84
C ASP A 519 3.73 -22.21 5.06
N PHE A 520 3.28 -21.03 5.39
CA PHE A 520 4.14 -19.89 5.74
C PHE A 520 4.96 -20.18 7.00
N ALA A 521 4.32 -20.63 8.08
CA ALA A 521 5.00 -21.00 9.33
C ALA A 521 6.09 -22.06 9.12
N ARG A 522 5.84 -23.04 8.24
CA ARG A 522 6.82 -24.07 7.90
C ARG A 522 8.05 -23.47 7.21
N ARG A 523 7.84 -22.53 6.28
CA ARG A 523 8.92 -21.87 5.53
C ARG A 523 9.69 -20.88 6.40
N GLN A 524 8.99 -20.15 7.27
CA GLN A 524 9.59 -19.20 8.19
C GLN A 524 10.39 -19.85 9.32
N LYS A 525 10.22 -21.15 9.58
CA LYS A 525 10.83 -21.88 10.70
C LYS A 525 12.36 -21.71 10.80
N LYS A 526 13.06 -21.58 9.69
CA LYS A 526 14.50 -21.32 9.70
C LYS A 526 14.84 -19.93 10.22
N LEU A 527 14.12 -18.89 9.77
CA LEU A 527 14.29 -17.51 10.22
C LEU A 527 13.90 -17.33 11.69
N ALA A 528 12.81 -17.98 12.11
CA ALA A 528 12.33 -17.96 13.50
C ALA A 528 13.36 -18.51 14.50
N ARG A 529 14.23 -19.44 14.07
CA ARG A 529 15.33 -19.97 14.92
C ARG A 529 16.45 -18.94 15.12
N LEU A 530 16.66 -18.05 14.17
CA LEU A 530 17.65 -16.96 14.27
C LEU A 530 17.13 -15.80 15.14
N ALA A 531 15.80 -15.69 15.26
CA ALA A 531 15.09 -14.59 15.91
C ALA A 531 14.80 -14.85 17.39
N GLU A 532 15.72 -15.39 18.18
CA GLU A 532 15.47 -15.71 19.60
C GLU A 532 14.98 -14.52 20.44
N GLN A 533 15.28 -13.28 20.04
CA GLN A 533 14.93 -12.05 20.73
C GLN A 533 13.75 -11.26 20.11
N ASP A 534 13.33 -11.58 18.90
CA ASP A 534 12.23 -10.90 18.20
C ASP A 534 11.16 -11.91 17.76
N LYS A 535 10.65 -12.67 18.74
CA LYS A 535 9.68 -13.74 18.52
C LYS A 535 8.35 -13.23 17.94
N ASP A 536 7.97 -12.01 18.25
CA ASP A 536 6.68 -11.45 17.81
C ASP A 536 6.65 -11.18 16.30
N ARG A 537 7.79 -10.81 15.71
CA ARG A 537 7.90 -10.53 14.27
C ARG A 537 7.97 -11.79 13.43
N TYR A 538 8.58 -12.86 13.96
CA TYR A 538 8.79 -14.15 13.28
C TYR A 538 8.03 -15.29 13.96
N ASP A 539 6.81 -15.03 14.44
CA ASP A 539 5.93 -15.99 15.11
C ASP A 539 5.36 -17.08 14.15
N GLY A 540 5.65 -16.97 12.87
CA GLY A 540 5.13 -17.87 11.83
C GLY A 540 3.73 -17.48 11.34
N SER A 541 3.17 -16.38 11.80
CA SER A 541 1.90 -15.87 11.31
C SER A 541 2.05 -15.06 10.02
N VAL A 542 1.01 -15.06 9.21
CA VAL A 542 0.85 -14.23 8.02
C VAL A 542 -0.58 -13.71 7.95
N ASN A 543 -0.72 -12.45 7.57
CA ASN A 543 -2.03 -11.84 7.40
C ASN A 543 -2.66 -12.31 6.07
N VAL A 544 -3.84 -12.93 6.17
CA VAL A 544 -4.59 -13.43 5.01
C VAL A 544 -5.96 -12.77 4.98
N PHE A 545 -6.27 -12.09 3.87
CA PHE A 545 -7.53 -11.35 3.68
C PHE A 545 -8.34 -11.96 2.54
N PRO A 546 -9.38 -12.76 2.84
CA PRO A 546 -10.36 -13.17 1.85
C PRO A 546 -11.25 -11.98 1.44
N VAL A 547 -11.28 -11.63 0.15
CA VAL A 547 -11.99 -10.44 -0.32
C VAL A 547 -12.85 -10.68 -1.57
N CYS A 548 -13.96 -9.93 -1.66
CA CYS A 548 -14.81 -9.86 -2.84
C CYS A 548 -14.95 -8.40 -3.33
N ALA A 549 -14.08 -7.98 -4.24
CA ALA A 549 -14.12 -6.64 -4.84
C ALA A 549 -15.41 -6.40 -5.65
N ARG A 550 -15.97 -7.44 -6.29
CA ARG A 550 -17.22 -7.35 -7.07
C ARG A 550 -18.41 -7.00 -6.18
N ALA A 551 -18.60 -7.75 -5.07
CA ALA A 551 -19.69 -7.48 -4.14
C ALA A 551 -19.54 -6.10 -3.48
N PHE A 552 -18.31 -5.70 -3.11
CA PHE A 552 -18.03 -4.38 -2.56
C PHE A 552 -18.41 -3.27 -3.54
N ARG A 553 -17.97 -3.36 -4.80
CA ARG A 553 -18.31 -2.40 -5.85
C ARG A 553 -19.82 -2.28 -6.06
N ASP A 554 -20.55 -3.41 -6.10
CA ASP A 554 -21.99 -3.41 -6.30
C ASP A 554 -22.71 -2.75 -5.10
N LEU A 555 -22.23 -2.95 -3.86
CA LEU A 555 -22.73 -2.30 -2.66
C LEU A 555 -22.43 -0.78 -2.64
N VAL A 556 -21.25 -0.35 -3.10
CA VAL A 556 -20.91 1.08 -3.24
C VAL A 556 -21.80 1.75 -4.28
N LYS A 557 -22.10 1.08 -5.40
CA LYS A 557 -23.01 1.57 -6.44
C LYS A 557 -24.50 1.49 -6.03
N GLY A 558 -24.84 1.08 -4.81
CA GLY A 558 -26.23 0.98 -4.33
C GLY A 558 -27.05 -0.12 -5.02
N LYS A 559 -26.43 -1.11 -5.66
CA LYS A 559 -27.12 -2.24 -6.26
C LYS A 559 -27.61 -3.23 -5.21
N LYS A 560 -28.54 -4.12 -5.61
CA LYS A 560 -28.99 -5.22 -4.74
C LYS A 560 -27.78 -6.04 -4.27
N PRO A 561 -27.67 -6.30 -2.96
CA PRO A 561 -26.57 -7.11 -2.42
C PRO A 561 -26.50 -8.49 -3.09
N MET A 562 -25.30 -8.95 -3.36
CA MET A 562 -25.03 -10.29 -3.86
C MET A 562 -25.27 -11.33 -2.74
N ALA A 563 -25.72 -12.52 -3.09
CA ALA A 563 -25.87 -13.62 -2.13
C ALA A 563 -24.55 -13.90 -1.41
N GLY A 564 -24.60 -14.03 -0.10
CA GLY A 564 -23.42 -14.17 0.75
C GLY A 564 -22.75 -12.86 1.17
N PHE A 565 -23.13 -11.71 0.61
CA PHE A 565 -22.52 -10.39 0.90
C PHE A 565 -23.56 -9.32 1.19
N PRO A 566 -24.27 -9.39 2.33
CA PRO A 566 -25.38 -8.49 2.62
C PRO A 566 -24.96 -7.05 2.91
N SER A 567 -23.71 -6.81 3.30
CA SER A 567 -23.16 -5.49 3.58
C SER A 567 -21.64 -5.44 3.34
N ARG A 568 -21.02 -4.24 3.37
CA ARG A 568 -19.61 -4.02 3.08
C ARG A 568 -18.65 -4.86 3.93
N PRO A 569 -18.81 -5.02 5.27
CA PRO A 569 -17.91 -5.84 6.08
C PRO A 569 -17.79 -7.29 5.63
N TYR A 570 -18.87 -7.86 5.06
CA TYR A 570 -18.85 -9.24 4.55
C TYR A 570 -17.95 -9.45 3.33
N THR A 571 -17.52 -8.37 2.69
CA THR A 571 -16.64 -8.42 1.51
C THR A 571 -15.15 -8.55 1.81
N GLY A 572 -14.73 -8.39 3.09
CA GLY A 572 -13.32 -8.41 3.51
C GLY A 572 -12.51 -7.16 3.15
N ILE A 573 -13.06 -6.25 2.33
CA ILE A 573 -12.36 -5.01 1.93
C ILE A 573 -12.14 -4.06 3.11
N PRO A 574 -13.13 -3.79 3.98
CA PRO A 574 -12.90 -2.91 5.13
C PRO A 574 -11.79 -3.41 6.06
N GLN A 575 -11.72 -4.72 6.31
CA GLN A 575 -10.68 -5.33 7.14
C GLN A 575 -9.28 -5.15 6.55
N LEU A 576 -9.15 -5.37 5.23
CA LEU A 576 -7.89 -5.12 4.53
C LEU A 576 -7.50 -3.64 4.58
N ARG A 577 -8.44 -2.71 4.36
CA ARG A 577 -8.18 -1.25 4.45
C ARG A 577 -7.71 -0.85 5.84
N GLN A 578 -8.35 -1.38 6.88
CA GLN A 578 -7.96 -1.12 8.26
C GLN A 578 -6.53 -1.61 8.52
N TRP A 579 -6.22 -2.85 8.17
CA TRP A 579 -4.86 -3.38 8.35
C TRP A 579 -3.80 -2.58 7.60
N LEU A 580 -4.08 -2.17 6.34
CA LEU A 580 -3.17 -1.33 5.57
C LEU A 580 -2.95 0.04 6.24
N GLY A 581 -4.00 0.62 6.83
CA GLY A 581 -3.91 1.84 7.63
C GLY A 581 -3.04 1.64 8.87
N ASP A 582 -3.32 0.60 9.65
CA ASP A 582 -2.63 0.29 10.92
C ASP A 582 -1.15 -0.01 10.70
N ALA A 583 -0.80 -0.73 9.62
CA ALA A 583 0.56 -1.12 9.31
C ALA A 583 1.51 0.07 9.03
N VAL A 584 0.97 1.24 8.69
CA VAL A 584 1.76 2.44 8.40
C VAL A 584 1.83 3.44 9.57
N LEU A 585 1.04 3.23 10.62
CA LEU A 585 0.91 4.19 11.72
C LEU A 585 2.23 4.45 12.44
N VAL A 586 3.05 3.44 12.67
CA VAL A 586 4.34 3.58 13.36
C VAL A 586 5.27 4.52 12.58
N SER A 587 5.42 4.28 11.27
CA SER A 587 6.25 5.14 10.42
C SER A 587 5.69 6.56 10.32
N ARG A 588 4.37 6.69 10.36
CA ARG A 588 3.71 8.00 10.37
C ARG A 588 3.96 8.74 11.67
N GLU A 589 3.86 8.07 12.82
CA GLU A 589 4.14 8.65 14.13
C GLU A 589 5.58 9.16 14.22
N GLU A 590 6.58 8.33 13.87
CA GLU A 590 8.00 8.71 13.84
C GLU A 590 8.24 9.98 13.00
N HIS A 591 7.58 10.05 11.84
CA HIS A 591 7.68 11.21 10.95
C HIS A 591 7.07 12.48 11.58
N LEU A 592 5.86 12.37 12.14
CA LEU A 592 5.19 13.50 12.80
C LEU A 592 5.97 14.01 14.00
N ASP A 593 6.54 13.12 14.81
CA ASP A 593 7.39 13.47 15.94
C ASP A 593 8.62 14.27 15.50
N ALA A 594 9.25 13.88 14.41
CA ALA A 594 10.40 14.62 13.87
C ALA A 594 10.00 16.04 13.39
N VAL A 595 8.83 16.18 12.75
CA VAL A 595 8.29 17.47 12.32
C VAL A 595 7.93 18.35 13.51
N LEU A 596 7.19 17.81 14.48
CA LEU A 596 6.74 18.55 15.68
C LEU A 596 7.90 19.05 16.53
N ARG A 597 8.95 18.24 16.74
CA ARG A 597 10.15 18.68 17.44
C ARG A 597 10.83 19.87 16.77
N GLY A 598 10.90 19.86 15.45
CA GLY A 598 11.40 20.99 14.67
C GLY A 598 10.56 22.26 14.87
N LEU A 599 9.23 22.12 14.78
CA LEU A 599 8.28 23.23 14.97
C LEU A 599 8.30 23.76 16.41
N GLN A 600 8.39 22.89 17.41
CA GLN A 600 8.51 23.29 18.82
C GLN A 600 9.76 24.10 19.07
N ARG A 601 10.90 23.64 18.57
CA ARG A 601 12.18 24.36 18.70
C ARG A 601 12.10 25.78 18.12
N LEU A 602 11.48 25.91 16.96
CA LEU A 602 11.25 27.21 16.32
C LEU A 602 10.32 28.09 17.17
N HIS A 603 9.19 27.55 17.63
CA HIS A 603 8.23 28.25 18.50
C HIS A 603 8.89 28.73 19.79
N ASP A 604 9.69 27.89 20.47
CA ASP A 604 10.36 28.21 21.70
C ASP A 604 11.43 29.31 21.50
N GLY A 605 12.14 29.26 20.37
CA GLY A 605 13.09 30.31 19.99
C GLY A 605 12.41 31.66 19.80
N ILE A 606 11.29 31.69 19.05
CA ILE A 606 10.52 32.92 18.81
C ILE A 606 9.87 33.44 20.08
N THR A 607 9.34 32.55 20.92
CA THR A 607 8.70 32.91 22.20
C THR A 607 9.70 33.58 23.14
N ARG A 608 10.91 33.01 23.32
CA ARG A 608 11.97 33.57 24.13
C ARG A 608 12.41 34.93 23.62
N TRP A 609 12.59 35.08 22.31
CA TRP A 609 12.95 36.37 21.74
C TRP A 609 11.87 37.45 21.97
N SER A 610 10.61 37.05 21.93
CA SER A 610 9.45 37.96 22.10
C SER A 610 9.23 38.37 23.58
N ASP A 611 9.72 37.59 24.53
CA ASP A 611 9.54 37.83 25.98
C ASP A 611 10.58 38.78 26.63
N ASP A 612 11.51 39.25 25.83
CA ASP A 612 12.72 39.99 26.28
C ASP A 612 12.49 41.46 26.75
N SER A 613 11.23 41.88 26.90
CA SER A 613 10.88 43.31 27.19
C SER A 613 11.15 43.74 28.65
N SER A 614 11.51 42.83 29.57
CA SER A 614 11.65 43.12 31.02
C SER A 614 12.99 42.74 31.61
N ARG A 615 13.94 42.24 30.84
CA ARG A 615 15.21 41.71 31.36
C ARG A 615 16.25 42.82 31.58
N GLY A 616 16.81 42.89 32.78
CA GLY A 616 17.85 43.85 33.17
C GLY A 616 19.15 43.64 32.37
N MET A 617 19.98 44.68 32.31
CA MET A 617 21.30 44.62 31.67
C MET A 617 22.21 43.64 32.45
N VAL A 618 22.64 42.58 31.76
CA VAL A 618 23.60 41.61 32.27
C VAL A 618 24.99 42.02 31.78
N ALA A 619 25.94 42.14 32.68
CA ALA A 619 27.32 42.49 32.34
C ALA A 619 28.16 41.21 32.20
N PHE A 620 28.58 40.88 30.97
CA PHE A 620 29.45 39.74 30.69
C PHE A 620 30.41 40.02 29.52
N SER A 621 31.51 39.27 29.48
CA SER A 621 32.46 39.31 28.35
C SER A 621 32.07 38.31 27.29
N ARG A 622 31.40 38.78 26.24
CA ARG A 622 30.95 37.94 25.13
C ARG A 622 32.08 37.11 24.51
N LYS A 623 33.26 37.73 24.31
CA LYS A 623 34.42 37.05 23.70
C LYS A 623 34.89 35.86 24.53
N GLU A 624 34.88 35.99 25.86
CA GLU A 624 35.28 34.90 26.77
C GLU A 624 34.26 33.75 26.71
N VAL A 625 32.98 34.07 26.81
CA VAL A 625 31.93 33.06 26.71
C VAL A 625 31.98 32.33 25.35
N GLU A 626 32.09 33.06 24.24
CA GLU A 626 32.19 32.44 22.90
C GLU A 626 33.45 31.57 22.74
N SER A 627 34.57 31.96 23.38
CA SER A 627 35.82 31.18 23.36
C SER A 627 35.66 29.86 24.11
N LEU A 628 35.03 29.90 25.26
CA LEU A 628 34.75 28.71 26.08
C LEU A 628 33.76 27.77 25.38
N LEU A 629 32.69 28.33 24.78
CA LEU A 629 31.75 27.56 24.00
C LEU A 629 32.44 26.82 22.86
N ARG A 630 33.31 27.49 22.08
CA ARG A 630 34.07 26.84 21.00
C ARG A 630 34.92 25.68 21.53
N TYR A 631 35.58 25.85 22.63
CA TYR A 631 36.38 24.79 23.28
C TYR A 631 35.51 23.59 23.66
N SER A 632 34.36 23.81 24.31
CA SER A 632 33.40 22.74 24.66
C SER A 632 32.81 22.05 23.41
N HIS A 633 32.52 22.80 22.34
CA HIS A 633 32.04 22.26 21.07
C HIS A 633 33.08 21.35 20.41
N ASP A 634 34.34 21.74 20.36
CA ASP A 634 35.40 20.93 19.74
C ASP A 634 35.71 19.68 20.57
N LYS A 635 35.67 19.77 21.89
CA LYS A 635 35.83 18.64 22.80
C LYS A 635 34.69 17.63 22.65
N TYR A 636 33.44 18.12 22.58
CA TYR A 636 32.26 17.29 22.33
C TYR A 636 32.35 16.56 20.99
N ARG A 637 32.66 17.27 19.89
CA ARG A 637 32.87 16.67 18.57
C ARG A 637 33.95 15.59 18.60
N SER A 638 35.03 15.79 19.32
CA SER A 638 36.09 14.80 19.44
C SER A 638 35.66 13.56 20.21
N LYS A 639 34.96 13.71 21.36
CA LYS A 639 34.42 12.59 22.14
C LYS A 639 33.44 11.75 21.35
N LEU A 640 32.48 12.40 20.68
CA LEU A 640 31.52 11.70 19.81
C LEU A 640 32.20 11.00 18.64
N GLY A 641 33.15 11.67 17.98
CA GLY A 641 33.93 11.08 16.89
C GLY A 641 34.68 9.83 17.29
N ALA A 642 35.25 9.79 18.49
CA ALA A 642 35.93 8.62 19.04
C ALA A 642 34.94 7.46 19.31
N ALA A 643 33.81 7.76 19.96
CA ALA A 643 32.77 6.78 20.30
C ALA A 643 32.17 6.14 19.03
N PHE A 644 31.82 6.98 18.05
CA PHE A 644 31.23 6.51 16.79
C PHE A 644 32.25 5.80 15.89
N GLY A 645 33.52 6.19 15.93
CA GLY A 645 34.58 5.44 15.27
C GLY A 645 34.73 4.03 15.82
N GLN A 646 34.48 3.81 17.11
CA GLN A 646 34.44 2.47 17.69
C GLN A 646 33.25 1.68 17.23
N SER A 647 32.02 2.24 17.29
CA SER A 647 30.82 1.55 16.81
C SER A 647 30.93 1.12 15.34
N ALA A 648 31.49 1.96 14.47
CA ALA A 648 31.72 1.58 13.07
C ALA A 648 32.74 0.45 12.91
N ARG A 649 33.77 0.37 13.77
CA ARG A 649 34.72 -0.75 13.79
C ARG A 649 34.06 -2.05 14.23
N ASP A 650 33.19 -1.97 15.24
CA ASP A 650 32.46 -3.11 15.76
C ASP A 650 31.49 -3.67 14.67
N LEU A 651 30.72 -2.81 13.98
CA LEU A 651 29.90 -3.19 12.84
C LEU A 651 30.71 -3.80 11.70
N ARG A 652 31.90 -3.25 11.43
CA ARG A 652 32.80 -3.81 10.40
C ARG A 652 33.31 -5.21 10.77
N ALA A 653 33.53 -5.46 12.07
CA ALA A 653 33.98 -6.77 12.56
C ALA A 653 32.91 -7.86 12.44
N LEU A 654 31.61 -7.45 12.46
CA LEU A 654 30.43 -8.31 12.30
C LEU A 654 30.13 -8.69 10.83
N ASN A 655 31.02 -8.39 9.89
CA ASN A 655 30.85 -8.61 8.44
C ASN A 655 30.08 -9.91 8.10
N PRO A 656 28.85 -9.83 7.53
CA PRO A 656 28.03 -11.01 7.20
C PRO A 656 28.64 -11.88 6.08
N LEU A 657 29.62 -11.35 5.36
CA LEU A 657 30.34 -12.03 4.28
C LEU A 657 31.64 -12.65 4.75
N LYS A 658 31.98 -12.53 6.04
CA LYS A 658 33.21 -13.09 6.59
C LYS A 658 33.28 -14.60 6.39
N ASN A 659 34.46 -15.11 5.94
CA ASN A 659 34.72 -16.53 5.69
C ASN A 659 33.84 -17.18 4.60
N LYS A 660 33.11 -16.37 3.80
CA LYS A 660 32.30 -16.90 2.70
C LYS A 660 33.14 -17.18 1.44
N ALA A 661 34.29 -16.51 1.32
CA ALA A 661 35.25 -16.77 0.23
C ALA A 661 35.67 -18.26 0.14
N GLU A 662 35.77 -18.97 1.26
CA GLU A 662 36.12 -20.38 1.30
C GLU A 662 35.05 -21.30 0.66
N LYS A 663 33.78 -20.84 0.61
CA LYS A 663 32.66 -21.57 0.03
C LYS A 663 32.41 -21.26 -1.45
N LEU A 664 33.20 -20.36 -2.05
CA LEU A 664 33.02 -19.96 -3.45
C LEU A 664 33.25 -21.13 -4.42
N ASP A 665 34.18 -22.03 -4.12
CA ASP A 665 34.44 -23.20 -4.96
C ASP A 665 33.21 -24.12 -5.05
N SER A 666 32.41 -24.24 -3.95
CA SER A 666 31.17 -25.01 -3.98
C SER A 666 30.08 -24.32 -4.80
N CYS A 667 30.05 -23.00 -4.78
CA CYS A 667 29.13 -22.20 -5.61
C CYS A 667 29.48 -22.33 -7.08
N GLU A 668 30.79 -22.30 -7.41
CA GLU A 668 31.29 -22.49 -8.75
C GLU A 668 30.84 -23.85 -9.32
N MET A 669 31.07 -24.94 -8.59
CA MET A 669 30.63 -26.27 -9.00
C MET A 669 29.12 -26.34 -9.22
N THR A 670 28.33 -25.75 -8.31
CA THR A 670 26.86 -25.74 -8.41
C THR A 670 26.40 -24.93 -9.62
N ALA A 671 27.04 -23.80 -9.90
CA ALA A 671 26.74 -22.96 -11.07
C ALA A 671 27.03 -23.72 -12.38
N VAL A 672 28.19 -24.39 -12.49
CA VAL A 672 28.54 -25.21 -13.64
C VAL A 672 27.56 -26.40 -13.81
N GLN A 673 27.15 -27.02 -12.74
CA GLN A 673 26.12 -28.07 -12.78
C GLN A 673 24.77 -27.53 -13.25
N ALA A 674 24.37 -26.38 -12.78
CA ALA A 674 23.13 -25.72 -13.23
C ALA A 674 23.16 -25.46 -14.73
N ALA A 675 24.24 -24.86 -15.24
CA ALA A 675 24.42 -24.61 -16.68
C ALA A 675 24.37 -25.89 -17.49
N SER A 676 25.01 -26.98 -17.01
CA SER A 676 24.99 -28.30 -17.65
C SER A 676 23.58 -28.91 -17.70
N ARG A 677 22.78 -28.75 -16.62
CA ARG A 677 21.41 -29.25 -16.57
C ARG A 677 20.45 -28.53 -17.56
N TRP A 678 20.72 -27.31 -17.92
CA TRP A 678 19.93 -26.62 -18.94
C TRP A 678 20.03 -27.27 -20.32
N VAL A 679 21.13 -27.95 -20.60
CA VAL A 679 21.50 -28.54 -21.90
C VAL A 679 21.36 -30.07 -21.91
N TYR A 680 21.86 -30.73 -20.91
CA TYR A 680 21.96 -32.18 -20.87
C TYR A 680 20.92 -32.82 -19.96
N LYS A 681 20.44 -34.04 -20.31
CA LYS A 681 19.68 -34.92 -19.45
C LYS A 681 20.66 -35.79 -18.65
N PHE A 682 20.62 -35.75 -17.34
CA PHE A 682 21.34 -36.68 -16.49
C PHE A 682 20.46 -37.89 -16.17
N PRO A 683 21.01 -39.14 -16.20
CA PRO A 683 20.24 -40.40 -16.01
C PRO A 683 19.53 -40.47 -14.65
N ASP A 684 20.11 -39.87 -13.62
CA ASP A 684 19.63 -39.91 -12.23
C ASP A 684 18.64 -38.81 -11.86
N ASP A 685 18.36 -37.85 -12.76
CA ASP A 685 17.39 -36.82 -12.52
C ASP A 685 15.96 -37.33 -12.73
N VAL A 686 15.30 -37.69 -11.63
CA VAL A 686 13.87 -38.06 -11.57
C VAL A 686 13.00 -36.90 -12.10
N ASN A 687 13.49 -35.66 -12.08
CA ASN A 687 12.88 -34.45 -12.66
C ASN A 687 13.62 -34.01 -13.94
N SER A 688 13.26 -34.57 -15.09
CA SER A 688 13.73 -34.13 -16.41
C SER A 688 13.28 -32.67 -16.75
N ALA A 689 12.82 -31.94 -15.74
CA ALA A 689 12.22 -30.64 -15.82
C ALA A 689 13.24 -29.48 -16.02
N ASP A 690 14.52 -29.68 -15.72
CA ASP A 690 15.53 -28.61 -15.79
C ASP A 690 16.14 -28.45 -17.20
N LYS A 691 15.97 -29.46 -18.05
CA LYS A 691 16.42 -29.33 -19.44
C LYS A 691 15.54 -28.32 -20.18
N ILE A 692 16.19 -27.25 -20.63
CA ILE A 692 15.52 -26.20 -21.39
C ILE A 692 15.44 -26.62 -22.86
N SER A 693 14.26 -26.45 -23.47
CA SER A 693 14.16 -26.67 -24.92
C SER A 693 15.13 -25.70 -25.61
N TRP A 694 15.77 -26.11 -26.70
CA TRP A 694 16.73 -25.28 -27.41
C TRP A 694 16.08 -23.97 -27.92
N VAL A 695 14.77 -23.97 -28.15
CA VAL A 695 13.97 -22.82 -28.52
C VAL A 695 13.93 -21.79 -27.39
N THR A 696 13.51 -22.21 -26.21
CA THR A 696 13.51 -21.41 -24.98
C THR A 696 14.92 -20.92 -24.66
N TYR A 697 15.93 -21.80 -24.82
CA TYR A 697 17.32 -21.47 -24.57
C TYR A 697 17.81 -20.32 -25.44
N ASN A 698 17.53 -20.35 -26.76
CA ASN A 698 17.88 -19.25 -27.67
C ASN A 698 17.10 -17.95 -27.33
N ALA A 699 15.82 -18.07 -26.93
CA ALA A 699 15.06 -16.91 -26.51
C ALA A 699 15.69 -16.25 -25.27
N ILE A 700 16.22 -17.05 -24.32
CA ILE A 700 16.93 -16.55 -23.15
C ILE A 700 18.27 -15.91 -23.55
N LEU A 701 19.02 -16.52 -24.50
CA LEU A 701 20.28 -15.93 -25.00
C LEU A 701 20.08 -14.55 -25.63
N ARG A 702 19.02 -14.37 -26.43
CA ARG A 702 18.70 -13.08 -27.05
C ARG A 702 18.38 -11.99 -26.02
N ARG A 703 17.88 -12.41 -24.88
CA ARG A 703 17.61 -11.55 -23.72
C ARG A 703 18.81 -11.43 -22.78
N ASN A 704 19.99 -11.66 -23.31
CA ASN A 704 21.22 -11.55 -22.55
C ASN A 704 21.23 -12.43 -21.28
N GLY A 705 20.58 -13.60 -21.35
CA GLY A 705 20.40 -14.52 -20.22
C GLY A 705 19.38 -14.10 -19.19
N GLY A 706 18.69 -12.96 -19.42
CA GLY A 706 17.74 -12.35 -18.48
C GLY A 706 16.40 -13.07 -18.39
N PRO A 707 15.45 -12.57 -17.62
CA PRO A 707 14.22 -13.30 -17.33
C PRO A 707 13.42 -13.61 -18.58
N PHE A 708 13.08 -14.87 -18.77
CA PHE A 708 12.23 -15.37 -19.83
C PHE A 708 11.14 -16.27 -19.29
N GLN A 709 9.90 -15.96 -19.60
CA GLN A 709 8.78 -16.79 -19.20
C GLN A 709 8.42 -17.79 -20.28
N GLY A 710 8.40 -19.06 -19.92
CA GLY A 710 8.03 -20.16 -20.80
C GLY A 710 6.53 -20.08 -21.22
N ARG A 711 6.20 -20.71 -22.34
CA ARG A 711 4.87 -20.67 -23.01
C ARG A 711 3.68 -21.01 -22.08
N ASN A 712 3.89 -21.79 -21.03
CA ASN A 712 2.83 -22.19 -20.10
C ASN A 712 2.70 -21.26 -18.88
N GLY A 713 3.44 -20.14 -18.83
CA GLY A 713 3.40 -19.22 -17.70
C GLY A 713 3.90 -19.79 -16.35
N ILE A 714 4.38 -21.04 -16.33
CA ILE A 714 4.68 -21.78 -15.09
C ILE A 714 6.14 -21.58 -14.65
N ARG A 715 7.05 -21.27 -15.58
CA ARG A 715 8.49 -21.13 -15.30
C ARG A 715 9.06 -19.84 -15.86
N CYS A 716 9.72 -19.08 -15.00
CA CYS A 716 10.60 -18.00 -15.38
C CYS A 716 12.05 -18.52 -15.42
N TYR A 717 12.76 -18.23 -16.49
CA TYR A 717 14.17 -18.61 -16.68
C TYR A 717 15.02 -17.36 -16.61
N ASP A 718 15.95 -17.30 -15.69
CA ASP A 718 16.96 -16.24 -15.54
C ASP A 718 18.30 -16.89 -15.22
N PHE A 719 19.22 -16.87 -16.20
CA PHE A 719 20.53 -17.51 -16.06
C PHE A 719 21.38 -16.83 -14.99
N PRO A 720 21.56 -15.49 -14.98
CA PRO A 720 22.25 -14.81 -13.90
C PRO A 720 21.73 -15.15 -12.51
N LEU A 721 20.42 -15.14 -12.34
CA LEU A 721 19.79 -15.47 -11.06
C LEU A 721 20.00 -16.93 -10.67
N ALA A 722 19.81 -17.86 -11.61
CA ALA A 722 20.02 -19.28 -11.37
C ALA A 722 21.46 -19.61 -10.95
N LEU A 723 22.46 -18.95 -11.58
CA LEU A 723 23.88 -19.10 -11.21
C LEU A 723 24.22 -18.42 -9.88
N SER A 724 23.48 -17.41 -9.47
CA SER A 724 23.70 -16.66 -8.23
C SER A 724 23.02 -17.31 -7.01
N THR A 725 21.92 -18.02 -7.23
CA THR A 725 21.09 -18.61 -6.15
C THR A 725 21.88 -19.47 -5.16
N PRO A 726 22.84 -20.32 -5.55
CA PRO A 726 23.64 -21.10 -4.59
C PRO A 726 24.39 -20.22 -3.60
N PHE A 727 25.01 -19.14 -4.05
CA PHE A 727 25.73 -18.20 -3.20
C PHE A 727 24.79 -17.44 -2.27
N LEU A 728 23.65 -16.96 -2.78
CA LEU A 728 22.66 -16.24 -1.99
C LEU A 728 22.11 -17.12 -0.85
N HIS A 729 21.92 -18.42 -1.06
CA HIS A 729 21.55 -19.36 0.00
C HIS A 729 22.65 -19.57 1.05
N ILE A 730 23.93 -19.55 0.64
CA ILE A 730 25.05 -19.71 1.58
C ILE A 730 25.18 -18.51 2.51
N ILE A 731 24.89 -17.31 2.02
CA ILE A 731 24.98 -16.09 2.84
C ILE A 731 23.73 -15.83 3.67
N LEU A 732 22.60 -16.43 3.33
CA LEU A 732 21.26 -16.06 3.84
C LEU A 732 21.23 -15.97 5.38
N GLU A 733 21.70 -16.97 6.08
CA GLU A 733 21.64 -17.00 7.55
C GLU A 733 22.45 -15.88 8.18
N ASP A 734 23.75 -15.73 7.81
CA ASP A 734 24.61 -14.67 8.36
C ASP A 734 24.16 -13.27 7.91
N TRP A 735 23.59 -13.18 6.70
CA TRP A 735 23.03 -11.93 6.16
C TRP A 735 21.82 -11.46 6.96
N VAL A 736 20.87 -12.37 7.20
CA VAL A 736 19.70 -12.12 8.04
C VAL A 736 20.11 -11.81 9.47
N GLN A 737 21.02 -12.60 10.04
CA GLN A 737 21.53 -12.39 11.38
C GLN A 737 22.14 -10.98 11.54
N PHE A 738 22.93 -10.52 10.58
CA PHE A 738 23.56 -9.20 10.64
C PHE A 738 22.53 -8.07 10.44
N PHE A 739 21.82 -8.05 9.30
CA PHE A 739 20.99 -6.90 8.92
C PHE A 739 19.69 -6.79 9.70
N GLN A 740 19.14 -7.89 10.19
CA GLN A 740 17.86 -7.89 10.89
C GLN A 740 17.99 -7.97 12.42
N PHE A 741 19.15 -8.41 12.94
CA PHE A 741 19.32 -8.57 14.38
C PHE A 741 20.57 -7.88 14.94
N GLU A 742 21.79 -8.15 14.44
CA GLU A 742 23.00 -7.64 15.07
C GLU A 742 23.22 -6.14 14.84
N ALA A 743 23.00 -5.64 13.61
CA ALA A 743 23.16 -4.23 13.34
C ALA A 743 22.07 -3.39 14.07
N PRO A 744 20.79 -3.75 14.11
CA PRO A 744 19.80 -3.07 14.95
C PRO A 744 20.11 -3.07 16.44
N LYS A 745 20.68 -4.13 17.01
CA LYS A 745 21.10 -4.19 18.41
C LYS A 745 22.14 -3.13 18.79
N THR A 746 22.92 -2.64 17.83
CA THR A 746 23.91 -1.57 18.08
C THR A 746 23.28 -0.20 18.29
N GLU A 747 22.01 -0.03 17.93
CA GLU A 747 21.28 1.24 18.02
C GLU A 747 21.15 1.74 19.46
N GLY A 748 20.58 0.93 20.35
CA GLY A 748 20.35 1.32 21.75
C GLY A 748 21.64 1.73 22.48
N PRO A 749 22.69 0.90 22.49
CA PRO A 749 23.98 1.26 23.11
C PRO A 749 24.62 2.51 22.50
N MET A 750 24.48 2.74 21.20
CA MET A 750 25.00 3.91 20.52
C MET A 750 24.28 5.19 20.95
N VAL A 751 22.94 5.14 21.00
CA VAL A 751 22.10 6.25 21.46
C VAL A 751 22.38 6.57 22.93
N ALA A 752 22.41 5.57 23.80
CA ALA A 752 22.72 5.75 25.22
C ALA A 752 24.12 6.41 25.42
N LYS A 753 25.11 6.00 24.63
CA LYS A 753 26.43 6.59 24.65
C LYS A 753 26.45 8.03 24.16
N ALA A 754 25.66 8.33 23.13
CA ALA A 754 25.53 9.69 22.60
C ALA A 754 24.86 10.61 23.61
N SER A 755 23.80 10.14 24.28
CA SER A 755 23.09 10.88 25.35
C SER A 755 24.00 11.12 26.56
N ASP A 756 24.79 10.14 27.01
CA ASP A 756 25.78 10.31 28.09
C ASP A 756 26.83 11.38 27.74
N ILE A 757 27.38 11.37 26.53
CA ILE A 757 28.31 12.37 26.05
C ILE A 757 27.64 13.76 25.93
N TRP A 758 26.37 13.82 25.56
CA TRP A 758 25.57 15.04 25.49
C TRP A 758 25.36 15.63 26.87
N GLY A 759 24.96 14.83 27.87
CA GLY A 759 24.85 15.29 29.25
C GLY A 759 26.14 15.92 29.78
N GLN A 760 27.29 15.22 29.60
CA GLN A 760 28.60 15.74 29.95
C GLN A 760 28.95 17.08 29.24
N TYR A 761 28.52 17.24 28.00
CA TYR A 761 28.74 18.45 27.22
C TYR A 761 27.89 19.61 27.75
N MET A 762 26.62 19.38 28.09
CA MET A 762 25.77 20.40 28.69
C MET A 762 26.23 20.80 30.08
N ASP A 763 26.64 19.85 30.92
CA ASP A 763 27.21 20.11 32.23
C ASP A 763 28.49 20.97 32.14
N GLU A 764 29.34 20.69 31.15
CA GLU A 764 30.56 21.44 30.90
C GLU A 764 30.28 22.91 30.49
N ILE A 765 29.31 23.10 29.57
CA ILE A 765 28.85 24.44 29.17
C ILE A 765 28.26 25.17 30.37
N HIS A 766 27.42 24.53 31.16
CA HIS A 766 26.79 25.12 32.33
C HIS A 766 27.83 25.54 33.39
N ALA A 767 28.84 24.68 33.67
CA ALA A 767 29.95 24.99 34.57
C ALA A 767 30.75 26.19 34.07
N HIS A 768 31.11 26.22 32.78
CA HIS A 768 31.87 27.34 32.19
C HIS A 768 31.09 28.66 32.22
N ILE A 769 29.78 28.64 31.94
CA ILE A 769 28.95 29.83 32.05
C ILE A 769 28.87 30.31 33.52
N ARG A 770 28.72 29.38 34.46
CA ARG A 770 28.68 29.70 35.91
C ARG A 770 29.96 30.36 36.40
N GLU A 771 31.12 29.93 35.91
CA GLU A 771 32.42 30.49 36.28
C GLU A 771 32.68 31.85 35.61
N THR A 772 32.34 31.99 34.33
CA THR A 772 32.71 33.16 33.53
C THR A 772 31.66 34.27 33.54
N ALA A 773 30.39 33.91 33.64
CA ALA A 773 29.27 34.84 33.57
C ALA A 773 28.08 34.33 34.40
N PRO A 774 28.16 34.30 35.74
CA PRO A 774 27.14 33.71 36.62
C PRO A 774 25.74 34.31 36.42
N ASP A 775 25.68 35.59 36.06
CA ASP A 775 24.43 36.31 35.83
C ASP A 775 23.66 35.81 34.57
N ILE A 776 24.29 35.00 33.70
CA ILE A 776 23.65 34.41 32.52
C ILE A 776 23.01 33.05 32.84
N VAL A 777 23.42 32.39 33.92
CA VAL A 777 22.97 31.03 34.29
C VAL A 777 21.45 30.88 34.28
N PRO A 778 20.63 31.77 34.90
CA PRO A 778 19.17 31.62 34.87
C PRO A 778 18.57 31.64 33.45
N TYR A 779 19.17 32.41 32.56
CA TYR A 779 18.74 32.52 31.17
C TYR A 779 19.18 31.32 30.32
N PHE A 780 20.32 30.72 30.66
CA PHE A 780 20.78 29.48 30.09
C PHE A 780 19.85 28.32 30.49
N ASP A 781 19.45 28.25 31.75
CA ASP A 781 18.53 27.25 32.27
C ASP A 781 17.16 27.29 31.56
N GLU A 782 16.68 28.45 31.13
CA GLU A 782 15.49 28.61 30.29
C GLU A 782 15.65 27.99 28.90
N THR A 783 16.84 27.65 28.45
CA THR A 783 17.10 26.97 27.20
C THR A 783 17.08 25.44 27.32
N ALA A 784 16.98 24.89 28.50
CA ALA A 784 17.10 23.44 28.76
C ALA A 784 16.20 22.60 27.88
N THR A 785 14.90 22.91 27.81
CA THR A 785 13.95 22.19 26.94
C THR A 785 14.37 22.18 25.47
N THR A 786 14.93 23.30 24.98
CA THR A 786 15.40 23.36 23.58
C THR A 786 16.66 22.51 23.38
N MET A 787 17.54 22.45 24.39
CA MET A 787 18.73 21.59 24.33
C MET A 787 18.36 20.11 24.37
N GLU A 788 17.33 19.72 25.14
CA GLU A 788 16.73 18.38 25.14
C GLU A 788 16.18 18.02 23.77
N LEU A 789 15.44 18.92 23.09
CA LEU A 789 14.94 18.69 21.75
C LEU A 789 16.07 18.48 20.72
N ILE A 790 17.20 19.16 20.87
CA ILE A 790 18.37 18.97 20.00
C ILE A 790 19.01 17.60 20.27
N GLU A 791 19.08 17.17 21.55
CA GLU A 791 19.55 15.83 21.93
C GLU A 791 18.67 14.73 21.29
N VAL A 792 17.35 14.84 21.42
CA VAL A 792 16.42 13.88 20.82
C VAL A 792 16.59 13.83 19.30
N GLU A 793 16.72 14.98 18.61
CA GLU A 793 16.98 15.01 17.17
C GLU A 793 18.32 14.33 16.82
N LEU A 794 19.37 14.54 17.64
CA LEU A 794 20.66 13.86 17.48
C LEU A 794 20.47 12.34 17.56
N CYS A 795 19.80 11.85 18.61
CA CYS A 795 19.54 10.43 18.84
C CYS A 795 18.74 9.81 17.69
N ASP A 796 17.65 10.44 17.25
CA ASP A 796 16.84 9.98 16.13
C ASP A 796 17.62 9.87 14.82
N LYS A 797 18.49 10.86 14.52
CA LYS A 797 19.35 10.81 13.33
C LYS A 797 20.39 9.69 13.40
N LEU A 798 20.90 9.39 14.59
CA LEU A 798 21.78 8.24 14.79
C LEU A 798 21.05 6.92 14.57
N GLN A 799 19.84 6.76 15.10
CA GLN A 799 18.97 5.62 14.88
C GLN A 799 18.65 5.45 13.38
N SER A 800 18.21 6.53 12.72
CA SER A 800 17.93 6.54 11.30
C SER A 800 19.11 6.06 10.47
N SER A 801 20.36 6.42 10.86
CA SER A 801 21.55 5.99 10.12
C SER A 801 21.81 4.47 10.19
N ILE A 802 21.43 3.81 11.29
CA ILE A 802 21.46 2.35 11.40
C ILE A 802 20.31 1.72 10.60
N LYS A 803 19.09 2.28 10.68
CA LYS A 803 17.96 1.85 9.85
C LYS A 803 18.32 1.95 8.34
N ASP A 804 19.01 3.01 7.91
CA ASP A 804 19.49 3.19 6.54
C ASP A 804 20.56 2.17 6.14
N LEU A 805 21.45 1.79 7.07
CA LEU A 805 22.39 0.70 6.83
C LEU A 805 21.65 -0.61 6.60
N CYS A 806 20.68 -0.94 7.46
CA CYS A 806 19.90 -2.17 7.39
C CYS A 806 19.04 -2.24 6.12
N SER A 807 18.35 -1.15 5.75
CA SER A 807 17.56 -1.07 4.52
C SER A 807 18.44 -1.19 3.27
N GLY A 808 19.71 -0.85 3.38
CA GLY A 808 20.69 -1.00 2.32
C GLY A 808 20.98 -2.44 1.89
N ALA A 809 20.58 -3.45 2.68
CA ALA A 809 20.66 -4.86 2.32
C ALA A 809 20.04 -5.13 0.95
N SER A 810 18.86 -4.56 0.69
CA SER A 810 18.11 -4.69 -0.58
C SER A 810 18.85 -4.13 -1.81
N GLN A 811 19.85 -3.29 -1.62
CA GLN A 811 20.68 -2.71 -2.69
C GLN A 811 22.04 -3.39 -2.83
N ILE A 812 22.47 -4.18 -1.85
CA ILE A 812 23.81 -4.82 -1.86
C ILE A 812 23.73 -6.20 -2.49
N HIS A 813 22.83 -7.08 -2.03
CA HIS A 813 22.77 -8.44 -2.54
C HIS A 813 22.45 -8.56 -4.04
N PRO A 814 21.67 -7.66 -4.70
CA PRO A 814 21.45 -7.74 -6.14
C PRO A 814 22.72 -7.53 -6.96
N LEU A 815 23.72 -6.82 -6.42
CA LEU A 815 24.99 -6.59 -7.12
C LEU A 815 25.70 -7.88 -7.52
N PHE A 816 25.49 -8.95 -6.76
CA PHE A 816 26.03 -10.25 -7.14
C PHE A 816 25.40 -10.76 -8.44
N VAL A 817 24.07 -10.72 -8.52
CA VAL A 817 23.31 -11.12 -9.72
C VAL A 817 23.67 -10.25 -10.92
N ASP A 818 23.76 -8.95 -10.72
CA ASP A 818 24.11 -7.99 -11.78
C ASP A 818 25.53 -8.19 -12.30
N THR A 819 26.47 -8.53 -11.41
CA THR A 819 27.84 -8.86 -11.80
C THR A 819 27.86 -10.13 -12.66
N ILE A 820 27.14 -11.19 -12.26
CA ILE A 820 27.00 -12.39 -13.06
C ILE A 820 26.38 -12.07 -14.44
N ARG A 821 25.34 -11.24 -14.48
CA ARG A 821 24.67 -10.78 -15.70
C ARG A 821 25.67 -10.07 -16.65
N GLN A 822 26.46 -9.16 -16.12
CA GLN A 822 27.47 -8.43 -16.89
C GLN A 822 28.56 -9.39 -17.45
N GLN A 823 29.01 -10.33 -16.64
CA GLN A 823 30.04 -11.30 -17.03
C GLN A 823 29.56 -12.31 -18.09
N LEU A 824 28.24 -12.60 -18.11
CA LEU A 824 27.63 -13.46 -19.13
C LEU A 824 27.39 -12.76 -20.46
N GLN A 825 27.35 -11.44 -20.50
CA GLN A 825 26.97 -10.66 -21.68
C GLN A 825 27.84 -11.00 -22.89
N GLU A 826 29.15 -10.99 -22.72
CA GLU A 826 30.08 -11.25 -23.82
C GLU A 826 30.02 -12.73 -24.29
N PRO A 827 30.02 -13.76 -23.44
CA PRO A 827 29.76 -15.14 -23.85
C PRO A 827 28.46 -15.34 -24.61
N ILE A 828 27.40 -14.70 -24.17
CA ILE A 828 26.07 -14.78 -24.82
C ILE A 828 26.11 -14.14 -26.20
N LEU A 829 26.70 -12.94 -26.34
CA LEU A 829 26.85 -12.26 -27.64
C LEU A 829 27.66 -13.11 -28.61
N ARG A 830 28.78 -13.72 -28.18
CA ARG A 830 29.55 -14.66 -28.99
C ARG A 830 28.77 -15.91 -29.38
N ALA A 831 27.97 -16.47 -28.43
CA ALA A 831 27.09 -17.61 -28.73
C ALA A 831 26.10 -17.26 -29.84
N LEU A 832 25.46 -16.07 -29.77
CA LEU A 832 24.51 -15.61 -30.78
C LEU A 832 25.12 -15.42 -32.19
N GLN A 833 26.41 -15.13 -32.29
CA GLN A 833 27.14 -15.02 -33.57
C GLN A 833 27.37 -16.37 -34.25
N ILE A 834 27.25 -17.49 -33.54
CA ILE A 834 27.44 -18.84 -34.09
C ILE A 834 26.25 -19.14 -35.02
N THR A 835 26.55 -19.34 -36.33
CA THR A 835 25.59 -19.65 -37.39
C THR A 835 26.01 -20.95 -38.10
N GLY A 836 25.15 -21.51 -38.93
CA GLY A 836 25.43 -22.69 -39.76
C GLY A 836 24.87 -23.99 -39.15
N LYS A 837 25.28 -25.13 -39.75
CA LYS A 837 24.73 -26.45 -39.34
C LYS A 837 24.95 -26.73 -37.85
N ASN A 838 23.88 -27.14 -37.13
CA ASN A 838 23.95 -27.47 -35.70
C ASN A 838 24.28 -26.24 -34.81
N HIS A 839 24.11 -25.01 -35.30
CA HIS A 839 24.45 -23.78 -34.56
C HIS A 839 23.84 -23.75 -33.14
N LEU A 840 22.65 -24.31 -32.96
CA LEU A 840 21.97 -24.34 -31.68
C LEU A 840 22.73 -25.17 -30.63
N ARG A 841 23.19 -26.36 -31.00
CA ARG A 841 24.04 -27.20 -30.12
C ARG A 841 25.37 -26.52 -29.85
N HIS A 842 25.95 -25.86 -30.86
CA HIS A 842 27.21 -25.14 -30.73
C HIS A 842 27.02 -23.91 -29.80
N ARG A 843 25.90 -23.17 -29.86
CA ARG A 843 25.59 -22.09 -28.93
C ARG A 843 25.50 -22.58 -27.49
N GLN A 844 24.77 -23.68 -27.26
CA GLN A 844 24.64 -24.32 -25.95
C GLN A 844 26.01 -24.77 -25.41
N ALA A 845 26.77 -25.48 -26.22
CA ALA A 845 28.10 -25.94 -25.84
C ALA A 845 29.07 -24.78 -25.56
N HIS A 846 29.01 -23.71 -26.39
CA HIS A 846 29.83 -22.52 -26.18
C HIS A 846 29.55 -21.83 -24.86
N LEU A 847 28.26 -21.62 -24.52
CA LEU A 847 27.91 -20.95 -23.27
C LEU A 847 28.23 -21.83 -22.06
N CYS A 848 27.94 -23.14 -22.09
CA CYS A 848 28.32 -24.06 -21.00
C CYS A 848 29.82 -24.02 -20.76
N HIS A 849 30.63 -24.11 -21.83
CA HIS A 849 32.11 -24.07 -21.73
C HIS A 849 32.58 -22.68 -21.23
N ALA A 850 31.95 -21.61 -21.67
CA ALA A 850 32.28 -20.27 -21.17
C ALA A 850 31.96 -20.09 -19.69
N ILE A 851 30.82 -20.66 -19.23
CA ILE A 851 30.46 -20.65 -17.81
C ILE A 851 31.45 -21.49 -17.02
N GLU A 852 31.78 -22.71 -17.48
CA GLU A 852 32.77 -23.58 -16.84
C GLU A 852 34.12 -22.89 -16.64
N HIS A 853 34.65 -22.23 -17.68
CA HIS A 853 35.93 -21.54 -17.60
C HIS A 853 35.92 -20.22 -16.83
N ARG A 854 34.75 -19.56 -16.72
CA ARG A 854 34.64 -18.22 -16.11
C ARG A 854 33.94 -18.29 -14.75
N SER A 855 33.32 -19.40 -14.34
CA SER A 855 32.53 -19.54 -13.13
C SER A 855 33.26 -19.04 -11.89
N ARG A 856 34.50 -19.43 -11.70
CA ARG A 856 35.34 -18.98 -10.60
C ARG A 856 35.52 -17.48 -10.58
N ASN A 857 35.85 -16.87 -11.71
CA ASN A 857 36.02 -15.43 -11.81
C ASN A 857 34.69 -14.68 -11.62
N MET A 858 33.61 -15.20 -12.20
CA MET A 858 32.27 -14.63 -12.07
C MET A 858 31.81 -14.59 -10.62
N VAL A 859 31.92 -15.71 -9.92
CA VAL A 859 31.51 -15.82 -8.51
C VAL A 859 32.41 -14.98 -7.60
N ALA A 860 33.74 -15.03 -7.82
CA ALA A 860 34.69 -14.22 -7.06
C ALA A 860 34.49 -12.72 -7.25
N THR A 861 34.28 -12.26 -8.47
CA THR A 861 34.03 -10.84 -8.77
C THR A 861 32.68 -10.38 -8.15
N GLY A 862 31.63 -11.20 -8.27
CA GLY A 862 30.34 -10.91 -7.64
C GLY A 862 30.45 -10.76 -6.14
N TYR A 863 31.16 -11.68 -5.48
CA TYR A 863 31.49 -11.59 -4.06
C TYR A 863 32.23 -10.28 -3.71
N GLN A 864 33.29 -9.95 -4.46
CA GLN A 864 34.10 -8.74 -4.25
C GLN A 864 33.26 -7.46 -4.38
N HIS A 865 32.39 -7.37 -5.39
CA HIS A 865 31.52 -6.22 -5.59
C HIS A 865 30.52 -6.07 -4.42
N MET A 866 29.93 -7.16 -3.99
CA MET A 866 29.01 -7.16 -2.86
C MET A 866 29.71 -6.78 -1.56
N GLU A 867 30.89 -7.36 -1.30
CA GLU A 867 31.71 -7.04 -0.13
C GLU A 867 32.19 -5.59 -0.13
N ALA A 868 32.63 -5.08 -1.28
CA ALA A 868 33.04 -3.69 -1.44
C ALA A 868 31.86 -2.71 -1.17
N ALA A 869 30.65 -3.04 -1.65
CA ALA A 869 29.46 -2.25 -1.39
C ALA A 869 29.07 -2.23 0.08
N TYR A 870 29.19 -3.37 0.77
CA TYR A 870 29.00 -3.44 2.21
C TYR A 870 30.01 -2.58 2.96
N PHE A 871 31.30 -2.74 2.69
CA PHE A 871 32.33 -1.94 3.34
C PHE A 871 32.22 -0.46 3.02
N ALA A 872 31.84 -0.07 1.82
CA ALA A 872 31.61 1.32 1.45
C ALA A 872 30.53 1.97 2.32
N ARG A 873 29.45 1.24 2.66
CA ARG A 873 28.38 1.73 3.54
C ARG A 873 28.86 1.88 4.99
N VAL A 874 29.46 0.80 5.53
CA VAL A 874 29.97 0.83 6.91
C VAL A 874 31.07 1.90 7.08
N THR A 875 31.94 2.08 6.09
CA THR A 875 33.03 3.08 6.13
C THR A 875 32.49 4.52 6.06
N ARG A 876 31.30 4.76 5.48
CA ARG A 876 30.65 6.08 5.47
C ARG A 876 30.02 6.45 6.82
N LEU A 877 29.66 5.50 7.68
CA LEU A 877 29.00 5.77 8.95
C LEU A 877 29.72 6.78 9.84
N PRO A 878 31.05 6.72 10.08
CA PRO A 878 31.73 7.72 10.89
C PRO A 878 31.60 9.14 10.33
N ALA A 879 31.63 9.31 9.02
CA ALA A 879 31.43 10.62 8.39
C ALA A 879 29.98 11.12 8.54
N THR A 880 29.01 10.23 8.43
CA THR A 880 27.59 10.52 8.70
C THR A 880 27.38 10.94 10.14
N TYR A 881 27.92 10.19 11.10
CA TYR A 881 27.86 10.52 12.52
C TYR A 881 28.52 11.87 12.86
N GLN A 882 29.68 12.18 12.27
CA GLN A 882 30.31 13.49 12.41
C GLN A 882 29.46 14.62 11.80
N ALA A 883 28.74 14.38 10.70
CA ALA A 883 27.84 15.36 10.12
C ALA A 883 26.62 15.61 11.05
N ILE A 884 26.04 14.57 11.63
CA ILE A 884 24.97 14.67 12.63
C ILE A 884 25.45 15.46 13.86
N ALA A 885 26.61 15.12 14.40
CA ALA A 885 27.21 15.84 15.56
C ALA A 885 27.47 17.32 15.24
N ARG A 886 27.99 17.64 14.03
CA ARG A 886 28.22 19.03 13.60
C ARG A 886 26.91 19.81 13.53
N ARG A 887 25.83 19.17 13.03
CA ARG A 887 24.50 19.79 12.95
C ARG A 887 23.96 20.08 14.34
N ALA A 888 24.05 19.15 15.30
CA ALA A 888 23.61 19.36 16.67
C ALA A 888 24.36 20.51 17.32
N VAL A 889 25.70 20.57 17.18
CA VAL A 889 26.51 21.66 17.70
C VAL A 889 26.14 23.01 17.06
N ALA A 890 25.94 23.08 15.76
CA ALA A 890 25.51 24.30 15.07
C ALA A 890 24.14 24.80 15.57
N GLN A 891 23.23 23.89 15.92
CA GLN A 891 21.97 24.26 16.55
C GLN A 891 22.18 24.84 17.96
N VAL A 892 23.02 24.23 18.78
CA VAL A 892 23.40 24.78 20.09
C VAL A 892 24.06 26.16 19.94
N GLU A 893 25.02 26.31 19.02
CA GLU A 893 25.67 27.59 18.71
C GLU A 893 24.64 28.67 18.32
N THR A 894 23.66 28.31 17.52
CA THR A 894 22.57 29.23 17.12
C THR A 894 21.74 29.64 18.31
N GLN A 895 21.29 28.71 19.16
CA GLN A 895 20.46 29.01 20.33
C GLN A 895 21.22 29.86 21.39
N LEU A 896 22.44 29.50 21.67
CA LEU A 896 23.27 30.29 22.60
C LEU A 896 23.64 31.65 22.01
N GLY A 897 23.91 31.75 20.71
CA GLY A 897 24.13 33.03 20.03
C GLY A 897 22.90 33.94 20.12
N LEU A 898 21.70 33.42 19.97
CA LEU A 898 20.45 34.15 20.18
C LEU A 898 20.33 34.68 21.61
N LEU A 899 20.62 33.82 22.61
CA LEU A 899 20.60 34.20 24.01
C LEU A 899 21.56 35.34 24.28
N LEU A 900 22.83 35.19 23.87
CA LEU A 900 23.88 36.19 24.08
C LEU A 900 23.58 37.52 23.37
N ASN A 901 23.00 37.45 22.14
CA ASN A 901 22.59 38.65 21.41
C ASN A 901 21.46 39.40 22.13
N ASN A 902 20.49 38.69 22.66
CA ASN A 902 19.36 39.27 23.39
C ASN A 902 19.83 39.98 24.64
N LEU A 903 20.72 39.37 25.41
CA LEU A 903 21.26 39.96 26.64
C LEU A 903 22.14 41.21 26.42
N GLN A 904 22.73 41.40 25.23
CA GLN A 904 23.57 42.58 24.90
C GLN A 904 22.85 43.70 24.13
N ALA A 905 21.65 43.44 23.58
CA ALA A 905 20.94 44.33 22.61
C ALA A 905 20.59 45.73 23.16
N VAL A 906 20.63 45.92 24.48
CA VAL A 906 20.20 47.18 25.13
C VAL A 906 21.20 48.31 24.93
N ARG A 907 22.47 48.09 24.57
CA ARG A 907 23.53 49.08 24.51
C ARG A 907 23.65 49.93 23.24
N VAL A 908 23.11 49.50 22.11
CA VAL A 908 23.48 50.04 20.78
C VAL A 908 22.29 50.64 19.97
N GLY A 909 21.05 50.52 20.41
CA GLY A 909 19.88 51.00 19.66
C GLY A 909 19.38 52.39 20.07
N GLY A 910 19.13 53.30 19.14
CA GLY A 910 18.46 54.54 19.42
C GLY A 910 17.02 54.34 19.93
N ARG A 911 16.48 55.26 20.73
CA ARG A 911 15.14 55.15 21.41
C ARG A 911 13.99 54.76 20.45
N THR A 912 14.02 55.24 19.21
CA THR A 912 12.97 54.91 18.20
C THR A 912 13.06 53.49 17.67
N ALA A 913 14.27 53.00 17.49
CA ALA A 913 14.50 51.64 17.02
C ALA A 913 14.12 50.62 18.12
N LEU A 914 14.47 50.88 19.37
CA LEU A 914 14.09 50.08 20.52
C LEU A 914 12.54 50.02 20.67
N ALA A 915 11.85 51.16 20.55
CA ALA A 915 10.38 51.18 20.62
C ALA A 915 9.70 50.36 19.51
N ARG A 916 10.24 50.39 18.28
CA ARG A 916 9.77 49.55 17.19
C ARG A 916 10.01 48.03 17.42
N LYS A 917 11.22 47.67 17.95
CA LYS A 917 11.53 46.30 18.36
C LYS A 917 10.51 45.83 19.39
N THR A 918 10.29 46.63 20.47
CA THR A 918 9.33 46.25 21.51
C THR A 918 7.90 46.11 21.00
N THR A 919 7.47 46.91 20.02
CA THR A 919 6.15 46.76 19.41
C THR A 919 6.05 45.48 18.61
N LEU A 920 7.09 45.15 17.81
CA LEU A 920 7.13 43.91 17.05
C LEU A 920 7.16 42.70 17.99
N GLN A 921 7.98 42.72 19.05
CA GLN A 921 8.06 41.69 20.06
C GLN A 921 6.68 41.39 20.70
N LYS A 922 5.93 42.44 21.07
CA LYS A 922 4.57 42.28 21.61
C LYS A 922 3.64 41.63 20.63
N THR A 923 3.68 42.02 19.34
CA THR A 923 2.82 41.42 18.30
C THR A 923 3.17 39.96 18.08
N VAL A 924 4.47 39.64 17.98
CA VAL A 924 4.97 38.28 17.80
C VAL A 924 4.61 37.41 19.00
N ARG A 925 4.77 37.96 20.25
CA ARG A 925 4.39 37.28 21.49
C ARG A 925 2.90 36.88 21.48
N THR A 926 2.03 37.81 21.06
CA THR A 926 0.57 37.52 20.99
C THR A 926 0.31 36.35 20.06
N LEU A 927 0.97 36.30 18.90
CA LEU A 927 0.80 35.20 17.93
C LEU A 927 1.41 33.89 18.46
N ALA A 928 2.59 33.93 19.10
CA ALA A 928 3.23 32.75 19.66
C ALA A 928 2.41 32.16 20.82
N LEU A 929 1.80 33.02 21.66
CA LEU A 929 0.87 32.57 22.71
C LEU A 929 -0.43 31.97 22.15
N ALA A 930 -0.94 32.55 21.06
CA ALA A 930 -2.11 32.00 20.37
C ALA A 930 -1.80 30.61 19.77
N TRP A 931 -0.64 30.45 19.17
CA TRP A 931 -0.16 29.15 18.68
C TRP A 931 -0.04 28.14 19.83
N ALA A 932 0.65 28.49 20.93
CA ALA A 932 0.79 27.61 22.09
C ALA A 932 -0.57 27.25 22.70
N ALA A 933 -1.55 28.16 22.71
CA ALA A 933 -2.89 27.89 23.19
C ALA A 933 -3.62 26.86 22.32
N GLN A 934 -3.47 26.98 21.00
CA GLN A 934 -4.04 26.03 20.03
C GLN A 934 -3.43 24.63 20.21
N TRP A 935 -2.14 24.56 20.38
CA TRP A 935 -1.47 23.27 20.64
C TRP A 935 -1.88 22.59 21.96
N ARG A 936 -2.36 23.36 22.95
CA ARG A 936 -2.84 22.86 24.25
C ARG A 936 -4.30 22.42 24.26
N THR A 937 -5.09 22.94 23.36
CA THR A 937 -6.51 22.60 23.22
C THR A 937 -6.74 22.07 21.80
N PRO A 938 -6.36 20.80 21.50
CA PRO A 938 -6.64 20.22 20.21
C PRO A 938 -8.16 20.16 20.03
N GLN A 939 -8.66 20.82 19.01
CA GLN A 939 -9.99 20.56 18.49
C GLN A 939 -9.86 19.26 17.69
N LEU A 940 -10.01 18.13 18.36
CA LEU A 940 -10.24 16.87 17.69
C LEU A 940 -11.61 16.99 17.02
N ASP A 941 -11.61 17.22 15.71
CA ASP A 941 -12.81 17.04 14.92
C ASP A 941 -13.28 15.60 15.17
N ALA A 942 -14.44 15.45 15.83
CA ALA A 942 -15.03 14.14 16.08
C ALA A 942 -15.21 13.30 14.78
N ALA A 943 -15.22 13.96 13.62
CA ALA A 943 -15.20 13.35 12.31
C ALA A 943 -13.82 12.76 11.93
N ALA A 944 -12.71 13.30 12.44
CA ALA A 944 -11.36 12.78 12.14
C ALA A 944 -11.01 11.56 13.01
N VAL A 945 -11.51 11.49 14.24
CA VAL A 945 -11.32 10.34 15.14
C VAL A 945 -12.25 9.18 14.77
N GLY A 946 -13.43 9.48 14.17
CA GLY A 946 -14.40 8.46 13.71
C GLY A 946 -14.14 7.89 12.31
N ALA A 947 -13.22 8.48 11.56
CA ALA A 947 -12.86 8.07 10.20
C ALA A 947 -11.52 7.29 10.13
N GLY A 948 -11.21 6.55 11.17
CA GLY A 948 -10.43 5.33 10.96
C GLY A 948 -11.16 4.51 9.90
N PRO A 949 -10.50 3.83 8.94
CA PRO A 949 -11.17 3.14 7.85
C PRO A 949 -12.17 2.14 8.40
N GLY A 950 -13.44 2.55 8.47
CA GLY A 950 -14.61 1.80 8.88
C GLY A 950 -14.39 0.86 10.04
N GLY A 951 -14.34 1.39 11.28
CA GLY A 951 -14.28 0.54 12.48
C GLY A 951 -15.35 -0.54 12.40
N ILE A 952 -14.93 -1.79 12.48
CA ILE A 952 -15.84 -2.92 12.66
C ILE A 952 -16.54 -2.64 13.98
N PRO A 953 -17.90 -2.65 14.06
CA PRO A 953 -18.58 -2.55 15.34
C PRO A 953 -18.00 -3.59 16.29
N GLU A 954 -17.63 -3.18 17.51
CA GLU A 954 -17.23 -4.12 18.57
C GLU A 954 -18.32 -5.18 18.67
N GLY A 955 -17.97 -6.45 18.46
CA GLY A 955 -18.90 -7.55 18.45
C GLY A 955 -19.19 -8.18 17.08
N PHE A 956 -18.48 -7.78 16.03
CA PHE A 956 -18.56 -8.48 14.75
C PHE A 956 -17.84 -9.85 14.83
N VAL A 957 -18.53 -10.77 15.51
CA VAL A 957 -18.21 -12.20 15.43
C VAL A 957 -18.92 -12.72 14.19
N TRP A 958 -18.24 -13.48 13.36
CA TRP A 958 -18.82 -14.24 12.23
C TRP A 958 -19.82 -15.33 12.73
N ALA A 959 -20.29 -15.23 13.99
CA ALA A 959 -21.30 -16.08 14.57
C ALA A 959 -22.68 -15.50 14.24
N VAL A 960 -23.49 -16.32 13.60
CA VAL A 960 -24.95 -16.18 13.67
C VAL A 960 -25.26 -16.21 15.16
N SER A 961 -25.72 -15.09 15.71
CA SER A 961 -26.24 -15.04 17.07
C SER A 961 -27.33 -16.12 17.19
N GLU A 962 -27.18 -16.99 18.16
CA GLU A 962 -28.23 -17.91 18.57
C GLU A 962 -29.53 -17.12 18.86
N GLY A 963 -30.55 -17.56 18.19
CA GLY A 963 -31.95 -17.39 18.45
C GLY A 963 -32.45 -16.27 19.33
N GLU A 964 -33.11 -15.32 18.71
CA GLU A 964 -34.40 -14.86 19.23
C GLU A 964 -35.45 -15.12 18.16
N GLY A 965 -36.29 -16.10 18.46
CA GLY A 965 -37.54 -16.33 17.77
C GLY A 965 -38.42 -15.09 17.92
N ALA A 966 -38.32 -14.21 16.92
CA ALA A 966 -39.25 -13.09 16.84
C ALA A 966 -40.62 -13.62 16.44
N VAL A 967 -41.45 -13.72 17.44
CA VAL A 967 -42.91 -13.79 17.34
C VAL A 967 -43.38 -12.66 16.44
N LEU A 968 -43.97 -13.03 15.31
CA LEU A 968 -44.68 -12.15 14.38
C LEU A 968 -45.93 -11.61 15.12
N GLY A 969 -45.79 -10.45 15.77
CA GLY A 969 -46.90 -9.60 16.19
C GLY A 969 -46.84 -8.32 15.36
N GLY A 970 -47.86 -8.13 14.54
CA GLY A 970 -48.04 -6.90 13.76
C GLY A 970 -48.38 -5.73 14.71
N GLU A 971 -47.99 -4.55 14.29
CA GLU A 971 -48.93 -3.45 14.20
C GLU A 971 -48.27 -2.21 13.56
N SER A 972 -49.08 -1.58 12.80
CA SER A 972 -48.86 -0.37 12.04
C SER A 972 -49.01 0.88 12.86
N SER A 973 -48.48 1.94 12.36
CA SER A 973 -48.92 3.33 12.45
C SER A 973 -48.21 4.28 13.41
N GLY A 974 -47.68 5.36 12.83
CA GLY A 974 -48.15 6.71 13.13
C GLY A 974 -47.28 7.56 14.06
N ALA A 975 -46.55 8.44 13.47
CA ALA A 975 -46.43 9.89 13.72
C ALA A 975 -46.36 10.42 15.20
N GLU A 976 -45.43 11.34 15.30
CA GLU A 976 -45.42 12.59 16.08
C GLU A 976 -44.96 12.58 17.56
N SER A 977 -43.83 13.30 17.71
CA SER A 977 -43.54 14.43 18.62
C SER A 977 -43.64 14.31 20.13
N ASP A 978 -42.65 14.94 20.71
CA ASP A 978 -42.55 15.74 21.94
C ASP A 978 -41.90 15.14 23.19
N SER A 979 -40.80 15.79 23.50
CA SER A 979 -40.28 16.28 24.78
C SER A 979 -40.86 15.70 26.09
N ASP A 980 -40.04 15.20 27.02
CA ASP A 980 -39.66 15.96 28.20
C ASP A 980 -38.81 15.15 29.21
N SER A 981 -38.01 15.87 29.89
CA SER A 981 -37.20 15.67 31.08
C SER A 981 -37.67 14.66 32.16
N GLY A 982 -36.69 13.98 32.80
CA GLY A 982 -36.94 13.35 34.09
C GLY A 982 -35.74 12.60 34.67
N SER A 983 -35.04 13.26 35.56
CA SER A 983 -34.04 12.78 36.51
C SER A 983 -34.47 11.58 37.37
N GLY A 984 -33.53 10.68 37.69
CA GLY A 984 -33.77 9.68 38.72
C GLY A 984 -32.52 8.85 39.06
N SER A 985 -31.83 9.28 40.08
CA SER A 985 -30.76 8.61 40.81
C SER A 985 -31.19 7.27 41.46
N GLY A 986 -30.27 6.30 41.51
CA GLY A 986 -30.46 5.09 42.30
C GLY A 986 -29.20 4.24 42.39
N SER A 987 -28.49 4.47 43.48
CA SER A 987 -27.34 3.71 44.01
C SER A 987 -27.75 2.31 44.46
N GLY A 988 -26.84 1.33 44.32
CA GLY A 988 -27.01 0.02 44.94
C GLY A 988 -25.77 -0.85 44.85
N SER A 989 -24.95 -0.77 45.85
CA SER A 989 -23.77 -1.60 46.18
C SER A 989 -24.18 -3.06 46.53
N GLY A 990 -23.30 -4.00 46.23
CA GLY A 990 -23.42 -5.38 46.69
C GLY A 990 -22.19 -6.26 46.39
N SER A 991 -21.34 -6.33 47.37
CA SER A 991 -20.15 -7.17 47.54
C SER A 991 -20.48 -8.66 47.81
N GLY A 992 -19.55 -9.56 47.47
CA GLY A 992 -19.50 -10.93 47.98
C GLY A 992 -18.63 -11.84 47.13
N SER A 993 -17.43 -12.03 47.36
CA SER A 993 -16.46 -12.88 48.09
C SER A 993 -16.81 -14.38 48.21
N GLY A 994 -15.82 -15.20 47.88
CA GLY A 994 -15.68 -16.61 48.32
C GLY A 994 -15.28 -17.51 47.16
N SER A 995 -14.06 -17.91 47.01
CA SER A 995 -13.09 -18.77 47.74
C SER A 995 -13.20 -20.23 47.33
N ASP A 996 -12.06 -20.75 46.79
CA ASP A 996 -11.43 -22.04 47.05
C ASP A 996 -12.17 -23.34 46.63
N SER A 997 -11.56 -24.24 45.94
CA SER A 997 -10.42 -25.10 46.31
C SER A 997 -10.21 -26.25 45.31
N ASP A 998 -8.97 -26.57 45.01
CA ASP A 998 -8.23 -27.82 44.99
C ASP A 998 -8.86 -29.17 44.56
N GLY A 999 -8.01 -29.92 43.85
CA GLY A 999 -7.96 -31.40 43.77
C GLY A 999 -7.69 -31.87 42.36
N ASP A 1000 -6.55 -32.11 41.96
CA ASP A 1000 -5.53 -33.16 42.15
C ASP A 1000 -5.88 -34.51 41.55
N ASP A 1001 -4.88 -35.12 40.89
CA ASP A 1001 -4.64 -36.54 40.56
C ASP A 1001 -5.42 -37.14 39.35
N GLY A 1002 -4.77 -37.78 38.41
CA GLY A 1002 -3.64 -38.64 38.36
C GLY A 1002 -3.77 -39.61 37.22
N GLY A 1003 -2.67 -39.80 36.52
CA GLY A 1003 -2.18 -41.16 36.29
C GLY A 1003 -2.58 -41.90 35.02
N GLY A 1004 -1.54 -42.18 34.24
CA GLY A 1004 -1.24 -43.49 33.75
C GLY A 1004 -1.70 -43.85 32.32
N GLY A 1005 -0.80 -43.87 31.37
CA GLY A 1005 -0.02 -45.04 31.13
C GLY A 1005 -0.42 -45.82 29.89
N GLY A 1006 0.48 -45.94 28.95
CA GLY A 1006 0.79 -47.27 28.38
C GLY A 1006 0.57 -47.49 26.89
N SER A 1007 1.69 -47.50 26.11
CA SER A 1007 2.08 -48.53 25.15
C SER A 1007 1.03 -48.98 24.12
N GLY A 1008 1.28 -49.10 22.85
CA GLY A 1008 2.42 -49.67 22.15
C GLY A 1008 1.92 -50.32 20.87
N LEU A 1009 2.85 -50.52 19.93
CA LEU A 1009 2.83 -51.47 18.81
C LEU A 1009 2.03 -51.14 17.54
N SER A 1010 2.74 -50.74 16.49
CA SER A 1010 3.31 -51.59 15.43
C SER A 1010 2.29 -52.33 14.56
N GLY A 1011 2.42 -52.13 13.27
CA GLY A 1011 1.86 -53.02 12.26
C GLY A 1011 1.87 -52.42 10.85
N LEU A 1012 3.02 -52.58 10.19
CA LEU A 1012 3.19 -52.87 8.78
C LEU A 1012 1.93 -53.44 8.08
N LEU A 1013 1.63 -52.99 6.87
CA LEU A 1013 1.54 -53.85 5.70
C LEU A 1013 1.52 -53.05 4.39
N LYS A 1014 2.39 -53.43 3.50
CA LYS A 1014 2.46 -53.21 2.05
C LYS A 1014 1.23 -53.77 1.33
N MET A 1015 0.94 -53.21 0.20
CA MET A 1015 0.81 -53.80 -1.15
C MET A 1015 0.14 -52.79 -2.08
N GLU A 1016 0.82 -52.34 -3.10
CA GLU A 1016 0.89 -52.83 -4.50
C GLU A 1016 -0.43 -52.67 -5.28
N GLY A 1017 -0.38 -51.82 -6.30
CA GLY A 1017 -0.56 -52.21 -7.69
C GLY A 1017 -1.77 -51.69 -8.41
N ARG A 1018 -1.63 -50.67 -9.17
CA ARG A 1018 -1.79 -50.52 -10.65
C ARG A 1018 -1.76 -49.07 -11.07
#